data_dcd47ee76cb20a6dfa2e97441262d24a
#
_entry.id   dcd47ee76cb20a6dfa2e97441262d24a
#
_cell.length_a   1.000
_cell.length_b   1.000
_cell.length_c   1.000
_cell.angle_alpha   90.00
_cell.angle_beta   90.00
_cell.angle_gamma   90.00
#
_symmetry.space_group_name_H-M   'P 1'
#
loop_
_entity.id
_entity.type
_entity.pdbx_description
1 polymer ?
#
loop_
_entity_poly.entity_id
_entity_poly.type
_entity_poly.pdbx_seq_one_letter_code
_entity_poly.pdbx_strand_id
1 'polypeptide(L)'
;MDYLKPYWDTHPQDRADLRRFLADGRIEVMGGTYNEPNTNLTSPETTIRNLVHGIGFQRDVLGAEPATAWQLDVFGHDPQFPGLAADAGLTSSSWARGPHHQWGPAQGGVDRMQFCSEFEWIAPSGRGLLTHYMPAHYSAGWSMDSSTSLADAEAATYALFDQLKKVALTRNVLLPVGTDYTPPNKWVTAIHRDWGARYTWPRFVCALPKEFFAAVRAELAKRGWVPSPQTRDMNPIYTGKDVSYIDTKQANRAAENAVLEAERFAVFAALLTGAEYPQAALAKAWVQLAYGAHHDAITGSESDQVYLDLLTGWRDAWELGRAARDNSLRLLSGAVAASHDRVVVWNPLTQRRTDIVTARVDPPLQAGVRVFDPDGAEVAALVEHDGRSVTWLACDVPSLGWRVYRLVPADEAPGWELVPGTDIANEHYRLAVDPERGGALSSLVQDGRQLIAAGRVANELALYEEYPSHPTQGEGPWHLLPTGPVVCSSACPAQVQAYRGPLGQRLVVRGRIGTLLRYTQTLTLWDGVDRVDCRTSIDEFTGEDRLLRLRWPCPVPGAMPISEVGDAVVGRGFALLHEGPESVDTAQHPWTLDNPAYGWFGLSSAVRVRAGDGVRAVSVAEVVSPTETVSGPMARDLMVALVRAGVTATCSGADKPRYGHLDVDSNLPDARIALGGPDRNTFTKAVLAEAAPAYTAELQRQLAKTGTARVWVPAANPLARAWLPGADLRAPCALPVLVIDGRDEKHLRAAVASLADDLADAEIVVHQRAAPQMEPFEDRTVALLNRGVPSFAVDSEGTLHTALMRSCTGWPSGVWIDQPRRTAPDGSNFQLQHWTHHFDYALVCGGGDWRRAGIPARSAQFSHPLLAVAPRRPQGELPAVGSLRCTSSRPTRCSWARSRRPATRWQPAARGRSNPPRWRCDWCKRQEPTPRSPSAASWAR
;
A
#
# COMPACT_ATOMS: atom_id res chain seq x y z
N MET A 1 -9.27 3.00 21.30
CA MET A 1 -9.73 4.28 21.92
C MET A 1 -11.22 4.51 21.74
N ASP A 2 -11.84 4.08 20.68
CA ASP A 2 -13.24 4.40 20.35
C ASP A 2 -14.23 4.06 21.46
N TYR A 3 -14.01 2.97 22.19
CA TYR A 3 -14.83 2.59 23.35
C TYR A 3 -14.26 3.08 24.68
N LEU A 4 -12.95 2.96 24.89
CA LEU A 4 -12.33 3.31 26.16
C LEU A 4 -12.35 4.80 26.46
N LYS A 5 -12.17 5.65 25.44
CA LYS A 5 -12.20 7.10 25.66
C LYS A 5 -13.58 7.62 26.02
N PRO A 6 -14.67 7.30 25.31
CA PRO A 6 -16.03 7.67 25.73
C PRO A 6 -16.37 7.12 27.11
N TYR A 7 -16.02 5.87 27.42
CA TYR A 7 -16.23 5.31 28.73
C TYR A 7 -15.48 6.11 29.80
N TRP A 8 -14.20 6.37 29.60
CA TRP A 8 -13.38 7.19 30.50
C TRP A 8 -13.96 8.58 30.75
N ASP A 9 -14.46 9.23 29.69
CA ASP A 9 -15.01 10.59 29.78
C ASP A 9 -16.36 10.62 30.53
N THR A 10 -17.20 9.60 30.35
CA THR A 10 -18.56 9.52 30.89
C THR A 10 -18.65 8.81 32.24
N HIS A 11 -17.63 8.05 32.66
CA HIS A 11 -17.64 7.29 33.94
C HIS A 11 -16.43 7.69 34.82
N PRO A 12 -16.38 8.94 35.30
CA PRO A 12 -15.25 9.42 36.10
C PRO A 12 -15.06 8.67 37.41
N GLN A 13 -16.11 8.05 37.96
CA GLN A 13 -16.07 7.23 39.17
C GLN A 13 -15.20 5.97 39.01
N ASP A 14 -15.13 5.42 37.82
CA ASP A 14 -14.42 4.15 37.55
C ASP A 14 -12.94 4.32 37.21
N ARG A 15 -12.49 5.56 37.00
CA ARG A 15 -11.13 5.88 36.56
C ARG A 15 -10.03 5.37 37.50
N ALA A 16 -10.29 5.47 38.81
CA ALA A 16 -9.32 5.03 39.83
C ALA A 16 -9.17 3.50 39.82
N ASP A 17 -10.28 2.78 39.68
CA ASP A 17 -10.27 1.32 39.64
C ASP A 17 -9.64 0.81 38.35
N LEU A 18 -9.97 1.41 37.21
CA LEU A 18 -9.35 1.04 35.95
C LEU A 18 -7.82 1.21 35.97
N ARG A 19 -7.33 2.33 36.49
CA ARG A 19 -5.88 2.54 36.68
C ARG A 19 -5.24 1.55 37.66
N ARG A 20 -5.94 1.22 38.73
CA ARG A 20 -5.49 0.22 39.71
C ARG A 20 -5.36 -1.16 39.08
N PHE A 21 -6.39 -1.62 38.32
CA PHE A 21 -6.35 -2.91 37.63
C PHE A 21 -5.26 -2.99 36.57
N LEU A 22 -4.98 -1.88 35.87
CA LEU A 22 -3.84 -1.79 34.94
C LEU A 22 -2.49 -1.90 35.68
N ALA A 23 -2.32 -1.16 36.79
CA ALA A 23 -1.10 -1.19 37.61
C ALA A 23 -0.88 -2.57 38.26
N ASP A 24 -1.95 -3.23 38.68
CA ASP A 24 -1.91 -4.57 39.29
C ASP A 24 -1.66 -5.68 38.23
N GLY A 25 -1.62 -5.34 36.94
CA GLY A 25 -1.45 -6.30 35.84
C GLY A 25 -2.65 -7.24 35.64
N ARG A 26 -3.84 -6.85 36.07
CA ARG A 26 -5.09 -7.61 35.89
C ARG A 26 -5.79 -7.28 34.58
N ILE A 27 -5.47 -6.14 33.98
CA ILE A 27 -5.91 -5.68 32.67
C ILE A 27 -4.66 -5.31 31.86
N GLU A 28 -4.65 -5.63 30.59
CA GLU A 28 -3.71 -5.13 29.62
C GLU A 28 -4.45 -4.33 28.55
N VAL A 29 -4.01 -3.12 28.26
CA VAL A 29 -4.46 -2.34 27.11
C VAL A 29 -3.49 -2.59 25.97
N MET A 30 -4.00 -3.11 24.87
CA MET A 30 -3.22 -3.53 23.71
C MET A 30 -3.49 -2.66 22.49
N GLY A 31 -2.87 -3.01 21.37
CA GLY A 31 -3.01 -2.38 20.07
C GLY A 31 -2.03 -1.25 19.85
N GLY A 32 -1.87 -0.34 20.80
CA GLY A 32 -1.04 0.85 20.64
C GLY A 32 -1.61 1.87 19.64
N THR A 33 -2.63 1.51 18.88
CA THR A 33 -3.31 2.34 17.88
C THR A 33 -4.61 2.94 18.45
N TYR A 34 -5.15 3.95 17.76
CA TYR A 34 -6.44 4.57 18.10
C TYR A 34 -7.58 3.56 18.02
N ASN A 35 -7.61 2.79 16.93
CA ASN A 35 -8.49 1.63 16.69
C ASN A 35 -7.67 0.51 16.03
N GLU A 36 -8.29 -0.50 15.45
CA GLU A 36 -7.63 -1.49 14.59
C GLU A 36 -7.67 -1.03 13.13
N PRO A 37 -6.64 -0.29 12.63
CA PRO A 37 -6.68 0.30 11.30
C PRO A 37 -6.32 -0.69 10.21
N ASN A 38 -7.02 -0.59 9.07
CA ASN A 38 -6.62 -1.25 7.83
C ASN A 38 -5.50 -0.43 7.18
N THR A 39 -4.26 -0.78 7.44
CA THR A 39 -3.10 0.07 7.18
C THR A 39 -2.67 0.17 5.73
N ASN A 40 -3.07 -0.77 4.87
CA ASN A 40 -2.69 -0.79 3.46
C ASN A 40 -3.58 0.06 2.52
N LEU A 41 -4.67 0.65 3.04
CA LEU A 41 -5.55 1.57 2.29
C LEU A 41 -5.38 3.03 2.69
N THR A 42 -4.60 3.31 3.72
CA THR A 42 -4.35 4.65 4.25
C THR A 42 -2.90 5.07 4.06
N SER A 43 -2.61 6.36 4.23
CA SER A 43 -1.24 6.84 4.20
C SER A 43 -0.43 6.33 5.38
N PRO A 44 0.90 6.19 5.26
CA PRO A 44 1.75 5.83 6.39
C PRO A 44 1.66 6.86 7.52
N GLU A 45 1.43 8.14 7.21
CA GLU A 45 1.23 9.18 8.24
C GLU A 45 -0.07 8.94 9.02
N THR A 46 -1.15 8.49 8.38
CA THR A 46 -2.39 8.11 9.09
C THR A 46 -2.12 6.97 10.09
N THR A 47 -1.33 5.97 9.70
CA THR A 47 -0.89 4.89 10.61
C THR A 47 -0.05 5.43 11.77
N ILE A 48 0.89 6.34 11.50
CA ILE A 48 1.71 7.00 12.54
C ILE A 48 0.80 7.79 13.51
N ARG A 49 -0.18 8.56 12.99
CA ARG A 49 -1.11 9.31 13.84
C ARG A 49 -2.03 8.39 14.64
N ASN A 50 -2.43 7.28 14.07
CA ASN A 50 -3.19 6.25 14.77
C ASN A 50 -2.40 5.73 15.98
N LEU A 51 -1.10 5.43 15.83
CA LEU A 51 -0.19 5.07 16.92
C LEU A 51 0.02 6.23 17.92
N VAL A 52 0.24 7.45 17.45
CA VAL A 52 0.46 8.61 18.34
C VAL A 52 -0.75 8.87 19.23
N HIS A 53 -1.95 8.88 18.67
CA HIS A 53 -3.18 9.10 19.43
C HIS A 53 -3.49 7.92 20.36
N GLY A 54 -3.33 6.69 19.88
CA GLY A 54 -3.58 5.48 20.65
C GLY A 54 -2.63 5.36 21.85
N ILE A 55 -1.33 5.35 21.61
CA ILE A 55 -0.31 5.24 22.68
C ILE A 55 -0.37 6.43 23.63
N GLY A 56 -0.58 7.64 23.12
CA GLY A 56 -0.71 8.84 23.96
C GLY A 56 -1.85 8.71 24.95
N PHE A 57 -3.03 8.27 24.52
CA PHE A 57 -4.15 8.03 25.43
C PHE A 57 -3.85 6.88 26.42
N GLN A 58 -3.31 5.78 25.94
CA GLN A 58 -3.04 4.61 26.76
C GLN A 58 -2.01 4.92 27.86
N ARG A 59 -0.93 5.63 27.55
CA ARG A 59 0.12 6.01 28.50
C ARG A 59 -0.26 7.20 29.37
N ASP A 60 -0.63 8.33 28.73
CA ASP A 60 -0.76 9.61 29.44
C ASP A 60 -2.07 9.71 30.24
N VAL A 61 -3.15 9.05 29.75
CA VAL A 61 -4.47 9.09 30.38
C VAL A 61 -4.73 7.86 31.23
N LEU A 62 -4.53 6.65 30.71
CA LEU A 62 -4.81 5.42 31.44
C LEU A 62 -3.65 5.01 32.38
N GLY A 63 -2.42 5.39 32.07
CA GLY A 63 -1.22 4.90 32.78
C GLY A 63 -0.83 3.49 32.39
N ALA A 64 -1.22 3.05 31.18
CA ALA A 64 -0.89 1.73 30.63
C ALA A 64 0.44 1.77 29.86
N GLU A 65 1.08 0.61 29.72
CA GLU A 65 2.29 0.43 28.92
C GLU A 65 2.00 -0.60 27.80
N PRO A 66 1.45 -0.16 26.65
CA PRO A 66 1.16 -1.07 25.54
C PRO A 66 2.46 -1.65 24.99
N ALA A 67 2.50 -2.98 24.84
CA ALA A 67 3.66 -3.69 24.31
C ALA A 67 3.37 -4.45 23.03
N THR A 68 2.11 -4.77 22.76
CA THR A 68 1.67 -5.60 21.65
C THR A 68 0.79 -4.83 20.68
N ALA A 69 1.17 -4.79 19.40
CA ALA A 69 0.27 -4.40 18.32
C ALA A 69 -0.77 -5.52 18.13
N TRP A 70 -2.00 -5.24 18.50
CA TRP A 70 -3.09 -6.22 18.49
C TRP A 70 -4.07 -5.87 17.36
N GLN A 71 -4.00 -6.62 16.26
CA GLN A 71 -4.68 -6.32 15.00
C GLN A 71 -5.47 -7.56 14.53
N LEU A 72 -6.38 -8.06 15.38
CA LEU A 72 -6.96 -9.39 15.21
C LEU A 72 -7.78 -9.55 13.94
N ASP A 73 -8.67 -8.60 13.70
CA ASP A 73 -9.61 -8.66 12.58
C ASP A 73 -9.17 -7.81 11.37
N VAL A 74 -8.03 -7.17 11.45
CA VAL A 74 -7.49 -6.38 10.34
C VAL A 74 -7.18 -7.28 9.13
N PHE A 75 -7.79 -6.99 8.00
CA PHE A 75 -7.62 -7.74 6.75
C PHE A 75 -6.93 -6.92 5.65
N GLY A 76 -6.05 -6.01 6.06
CA GLY A 76 -5.20 -5.22 5.19
C GLY A 76 -3.97 -4.69 5.91
N HIS A 77 -2.86 -5.43 5.84
CA HIS A 77 -1.61 -5.10 6.51
C HIS A 77 -0.64 -4.40 5.55
N ASP A 78 -0.23 -3.16 5.87
CA ASP A 78 0.88 -2.52 5.17
C ASP A 78 2.20 -3.19 5.57
N PRO A 79 3.08 -3.54 4.61
CA PRO A 79 4.38 -4.12 4.90
C PRO A 79 5.28 -3.30 5.83
N GLN A 80 5.08 -1.97 5.92
CA GLN A 80 5.84 -1.11 6.85
C GLN A 80 5.29 -1.11 8.27
N PHE A 81 4.09 -1.62 8.51
CA PHE A 81 3.44 -1.57 9.82
C PHE A 81 4.32 -2.12 10.96
N PRO A 82 4.99 -3.30 10.86
CA PRO A 82 5.81 -3.80 11.96
C PRO A 82 6.99 -2.89 12.29
N GLY A 83 7.54 -2.19 11.28
CA GLY A 83 8.59 -1.18 11.49
C GLY A 83 8.09 0.04 12.24
N LEU A 84 6.93 0.59 11.83
CA LEU A 84 6.28 1.73 12.48
C LEU A 84 5.90 1.40 13.93
N ALA A 85 5.34 0.22 14.18
CA ALA A 85 4.97 -0.25 15.50
C ALA A 85 6.21 -0.43 16.40
N ALA A 86 7.30 -0.99 15.88
CA ALA A 86 8.57 -1.11 16.60
C ALA A 86 9.18 0.26 16.94
N ASP A 87 9.12 1.23 16.04
CA ASP A 87 9.60 2.60 16.28
C ASP A 87 8.71 3.35 17.27
N ALA A 88 7.43 3.00 17.36
CA ALA A 88 6.51 3.50 18.38
C ALA A 88 6.75 2.87 19.78
N GLY A 89 7.63 1.87 19.88
CA GLY A 89 8.04 1.23 21.13
C GLY A 89 7.28 -0.06 21.45
N LEU A 90 6.46 -0.57 20.51
CA LEU A 90 5.86 -1.90 20.67
C LEU A 90 6.92 -2.99 20.43
N THR A 91 6.75 -4.13 21.08
CA THR A 91 7.73 -5.22 21.04
C THR A 91 7.20 -6.49 20.43
N SER A 92 5.88 -6.60 20.30
CA SER A 92 5.19 -7.77 19.78
C SER A 92 4.04 -7.36 18.86
N SER A 93 3.56 -8.30 18.07
CA SER A 93 2.36 -8.15 17.24
C SER A 93 1.54 -9.44 17.24
N SER A 94 0.24 -9.33 17.07
CA SER A 94 -0.64 -10.47 16.81
C SER A 94 -1.79 -10.10 15.88
N TRP A 95 -2.13 -11.01 14.99
CA TRP A 95 -3.25 -10.89 14.06
C TRP A 95 -3.77 -12.28 13.65
N ALA A 96 -5.01 -12.33 13.16
CA ALA A 96 -5.64 -13.59 12.75
C ALA A 96 -5.83 -13.69 11.23
N ARG A 97 -5.94 -12.56 10.53
CA ARG A 97 -6.09 -12.54 9.08
C ARG A 97 -4.74 -12.24 8.43
N GLY A 98 -4.21 -13.18 7.67
CA GLY A 98 -2.86 -13.10 7.12
C GLY A 98 -2.67 -13.91 5.85
N PRO A 99 -1.41 -14.20 5.45
CA PRO A 99 -1.06 -14.79 4.16
C PRO A 99 -1.53 -16.24 3.98
N HIS A 100 -1.68 -16.95 5.07
CA HIS A 100 -2.46 -18.18 5.08
C HIS A 100 -3.91 -17.74 5.17
N HIS A 101 -4.59 -17.62 4.06
CA HIS A 101 -5.98 -17.21 4.04
C HIS A 101 -6.74 -17.87 5.19
N GLN A 102 -7.61 -17.15 5.90
CA GLN A 102 -8.28 -17.67 7.11
C GLN A 102 -8.96 -19.03 6.91
N TRP A 103 -9.35 -19.32 5.68
CA TRP A 103 -9.93 -20.59 5.29
C TRP A 103 -8.88 -21.64 4.94
N GLY A 104 -7.68 -21.22 4.56
CA GLY A 104 -6.58 -22.09 4.21
C GLY A 104 -6.15 -23.00 5.36
N PRO A 105 -5.62 -22.47 6.47
CA PRO A 105 -5.27 -23.32 7.62
C PRO A 105 -6.47 -23.98 8.28
N ALA A 106 -7.60 -23.29 8.42
CA ALA A 106 -8.80 -23.82 9.04
C ALA A 106 -9.49 -24.90 8.17
N GLN A 107 -9.51 -24.74 6.86
CA GLN A 107 -10.07 -25.71 5.91
C GLN A 107 -9.02 -26.67 5.34
N GLY A 108 -7.80 -26.16 5.04
CA GLY A 108 -6.71 -26.95 4.49
C GLY A 108 -5.81 -27.60 5.53
N GLY A 109 -5.99 -27.29 6.82
CA GLY A 109 -5.20 -27.75 7.93
C GLY A 109 -3.95 -26.90 8.20
N VAL A 110 -3.57 -26.86 9.47
CA VAL A 110 -2.35 -26.17 9.95
C VAL A 110 -1.06 -26.73 9.33
N ASP A 111 -1.12 -27.92 8.76
CA ASP A 111 0.02 -28.61 8.13
C ASP A 111 0.49 -27.92 6.82
N ARG A 112 -0.29 -26.96 6.28
CA ARG A 112 0.09 -26.17 5.09
C ARG A 112 0.93 -24.92 5.40
N MET A 113 1.13 -24.58 6.66
CA MET A 113 1.93 -23.41 7.07
C MET A 113 3.41 -23.61 6.74
N GLN A 114 4.02 -22.65 6.04
CA GLN A 114 5.43 -22.66 5.65
C GLN A 114 6.38 -22.33 6.83
N PHE A 115 5.87 -21.66 7.86
CA PHE A 115 6.61 -21.28 9.09
C PHE A 115 5.71 -21.41 10.32
N CYS A 116 6.30 -21.36 11.51
CA CYS A 116 5.56 -21.49 12.77
C CYS A 116 4.65 -20.28 13.02
N SER A 117 3.67 -20.46 13.93
CA SER A 117 2.75 -19.38 14.32
C SER A 117 3.45 -18.17 14.97
N GLU A 118 4.61 -18.39 15.59
CA GLU A 118 5.47 -17.31 16.10
C GLU A 118 6.67 -17.12 15.19
N PHE A 119 6.84 -15.89 14.66
CA PHE A 119 7.89 -15.52 13.71
C PHE A 119 8.31 -14.05 13.93
N GLU A 120 9.39 -13.61 13.28
CA GLU A 120 9.74 -12.20 13.21
C GLU A 120 9.13 -11.59 11.94
N TRP A 121 8.19 -10.69 12.09
CA TRP A 121 7.63 -9.92 10.98
C TRP A 121 8.47 -8.67 10.76
N ILE A 122 9.10 -8.56 9.59
CA ILE A 122 10.12 -7.55 9.25
C ILE A 122 9.59 -6.64 8.15
N ALA A 123 9.65 -5.33 8.40
CA ALA A 123 9.30 -4.29 7.44
C ALA A 123 10.41 -4.04 6.40
N PRO A 124 10.11 -3.38 5.26
CA PRO A 124 11.10 -2.88 4.32
C PRO A 124 12.21 -2.03 4.93
N SER A 125 11.94 -1.34 6.05
CA SER A 125 12.98 -0.65 6.85
C SER A 125 14.03 -1.59 7.47
N GLY A 126 13.78 -2.90 7.53
CA GLY A 126 14.58 -3.89 8.23
C GLY A 126 14.28 -4.00 9.73
N ARG A 127 13.31 -3.23 10.24
CA ARG A 127 12.81 -3.35 11.62
C ARG A 127 11.74 -4.42 11.69
N GLY A 128 11.68 -5.15 12.79
CA GLY A 128 10.71 -6.24 12.94
C GLY A 128 10.20 -6.39 14.37
N LEU A 129 9.13 -7.18 14.51
CA LEU A 129 8.48 -7.56 15.77
C LEU A 129 8.32 -9.06 15.86
N LEU A 130 8.47 -9.60 17.08
CA LEU A 130 7.99 -10.95 17.36
C LEU A 130 6.46 -10.96 17.17
N THR A 131 6.00 -11.71 16.19
CA THR A 131 4.60 -11.76 15.79
C THR A 131 4.01 -13.13 16.03
N HIS A 132 2.78 -13.18 16.49
CA HIS A 132 1.98 -14.39 16.58
C HIS A 132 0.81 -14.30 15.58
N TYR A 133 0.75 -15.24 14.65
CA TYR A 133 -0.41 -15.48 13.79
C TYR A 133 -1.36 -16.46 14.50
N MET A 134 -2.65 -16.18 14.48
CA MET A 134 -3.69 -17.07 15.05
C MET A 134 -4.22 -18.02 13.97
N PRO A 135 -3.66 -19.25 13.83
CA PRO A 135 -3.97 -20.13 12.68
C PRO A 135 -5.41 -20.64 12.67
N ALA A 136 -6.06 -20.69 13.82
CA ALA A 136 -7.45 -21.10 13.96
C ALA A 136 -8.42 -19.92 14.04
N HIS A 137 -7.97 -18.71 13.69
CA HIS A 137 -8.72 -17.46 13.79
C HIS A 137 -8.89 -16.97 15.25
N TYR A 138 -9.18 -15.68 15.44
CA TYR A 138 -9.43 -15.13 16.78
C TYR A 138 -10.73 -15.63 17.39
N SER A 139 -11.69 -16.05 16.55
CA SER A 139 -12.99 -16.58 17.00
C SER A 139 -12.96 -18.06 17.39
N ALA A 140 -11.80 -18.72 17.40
CA ALA A 140 -11.67 -20.13 17.76
C ALA A 140 -12.18 -20.46 19.19
N GLY A 141 -12.21 -19.45 20.08
CA GLY A 141 -12.80 -19.53 21.41
C GLY A 141 -14.32 -19.79 21.43
N TRP A 142 -15.01 -19.56 20.31
CA TRP A 142 -16.46 -19.82 20.18
C TRP A 142 -16.84 -21.24 20.53
N SER A 143 -16.06 -22.23 20.12
CA SER A 143 -16.35 -23.65 20.40
C SER A 143 -16.35 -23.95 21.89
N MET A 144 -15.48 -23.30 22.67
CA MET A 144 -15.48 -23.38 24.13
C MET A 144 -16.68 -22.63 24.70
N ASP A 145 -16.96 -21.41 24.22
CA ASP A 145 -18.01 -20.55 24.78
C ASP A 145 -19.41 -21.11 24.52
N SER A 146 -19.67 -21.67 23.34
CA SER A 146 -20.94 -22.30 22.97
C SER A 146 -21.19 -23.65 23.62
N SER A 147 -20.24 -24.23 24.33
CA SER A 147 -20.36 -25.52 25.03
C SER A 147 -21.45 -25.48 26.10
N THR A 148 -22.17 -26.60 26.24
CA THR A 148 -23.29 -26.72 27.18
C THR A 148 -22.85 -27.14 28.57
N SER A 149 -21.68 -27.79 28.69
CA SER A 149 -21.10 -28.22 29.94
C SER A 149 -19.61 -27.91 30.06
N LEU A 150 -19.07 -27.92 31.29
CA LEU A 150 -17.64 -27.76 31.53
C LEU A 150 -16.82 -28.84 30.81
N ALA A 151 -17.31 -30.08 30.83
CA ALA A 151 -16.62 -31.19 30.17
C ALA A 151 -16.52 -30.99 28.64
N ASP A 152 -17.59 -30.50 28.00
CA ASP A 152 -17.58 -30.19 26.57
C ASP A 152 -16.64 -29.03 26.26
N ALA A 153 -16.64 -28.00 27.11
CA ALA A 153 -15.76 -26.85 26.97
C ALA A 153 -14.29 -27.23 27.11
N GLU A 154 -13.94 -28.11 28.04
CA GLU A 154 -12.59 -28.65 28.20
C GLU A 154 -12.17 -29.51 27.01
N ALA A 155 -13.07 -30.36 26.49
CA ALA A 155 -12.81 -31.14 25.30
C ALA A 155 -12.54 -30.25 24.06
N ALA A 156 -13.35 -29.22 23.86
CA ALA A 156 -13.15 -28.25 22.78
C ALA A 156 -11.81 -27.48 22.93
N THR A 157 -11.48 -27.07 24.13
CA THR A 157 -10.22 -26.38 24.43
C THR A 157 -9.01 -27.27 24.19
N TYR A 158 -9.09 -28.53 24.59
CA TYR A 158 -8.03 -29.52 24.36
C TYR A 158 -7.86 -29.82 22.87
N ALA A 159 -8.95 -29.96 22.13
CA ALA A 159 -8.91 -30.17 20.67
C ALA A 159 -8.23 -29.01 19.94
N LEU A 160 -8.55 -27.76 20.30
CA LEU A 160 -7.87 -26.58 19.79
C LEU A 160 -6.38 -26.55 20.13
N PHE A 161 -6.02 -26.86 21.37
CA PHE A 161 -4.62 -26.99 21.79
C PHE A 161 -3.90 -28.08 20.96
N ASP A 162 -4.51 -29.25 20.76
CA ASP A 162 -3.91 -30.36 20.02
C ASP A 162 -3.66 -30.00 18.55
N GLN A 163 -4.52 -29.18 17.98
CA GLN A 163 -4.35 -28.63 16.63
C GLN A 163 -3.19 -27.60 16.59
N LEU A 164 -3.21 -26.59 17.45
CA LEU A 164 -2.29 -25.45 17.40
C LEU A 164 -0.86 -25.77 17.84
N LYS A 165 -0.68 -26.74 18.76
CA LYS A 165 0.66 -27.19 19.18
C LYS A 165 1.52 -27.71 18.03
N LYS A 166 0.91 -28.12 16.90
CA LYS A 166 1.62 -28.66 15.73
C LYS A 166 2.38 -27.59 14.96
N VAL A 167 1.95 -26.32 15.08
CA VAL A 167 2.52 -25.19 14.36
C VAL A 167 3.16 -24.14 15.28
N ALA A 168 3.03 -24.31 16.60
CA ALA A 168 3.67 -23.43 17.57
C ALA A 168 5.19 -23.60 17.56
N LEU A 169 5.94 -22.50 17.62
CA LEU A 169 7.40 -22.48 17.65
C LEU A 169 7.95 -22.97 19.00
N THR A 170 7.21 -22.69 20.08
CA THR A 170 7.59 -23.05 21.45
C THR A 170 6.55 -23.96 22.07
N ARG A 171 6.74 -24.32 23.35
CA ARG A 171 5.73 -25.06 24.11
C ARG A 171 4.58 -24.20 24.60
N ASN A 172 4.66 -22.88 24.39
CA ASN A 172 3.63 -21.95 24.74
C ASN A 172 2.70 -21.78 23.52
N VAL A 173 1.43 -22.09 23.71
CA VAL A 173 0.39 -22.05 22.67
C VAL A 173 -0.66 -21.04 23.10
N LEU A 174 -0.90 -20.03 22.27
CA LEU A 174 -1.97 -19.05 22.50
C LEU A 174 -3.31 -19.63 22.05
N LEU A 175 -4.26 -19.69 22.95
CA LEU A 175 -5.64 -20.06 22.67
C LEU A 175 -6.51 -18.80 22.81
N PRO A 176 -7.15 -18.33 21.73
CA PRO A 176 -8.08 -17.21 21.82
C PRO A 176 -9.28 -17.54 22.72
N VAL A 177 -9.76 -16.54 23.45
CA VAL A 177 -10.95 -16.62 24.29
C VAL A 177 -11.94 -15.54 23.88
N GLY A 178 -13.18 -15.92 23.66
CA GLY A 178 -14.20 -15.01 23.15
C GLY A 178 -14.23 -14.93 21.63
N THR A 179 -15.12 -14.09 21.13
CA THR A 179 -15.31 -13.74 19.73
C THR A 179 -16.18 -12.46 19.65
N ASP A 180 -16.50 -12.01 18.44
CA ASP A 180 -17.36 -10.86 18.22
C ASP A 180 -18.74 -11.03 18.89
N TYR A 181 -19.26 -9.95 19.46
CA TYR A 181 -20.61 -9.85 20.01
C TYR A 181 -20.93 -10.88 21.10
N THR A 182 -19.93 -11.46 21.77
CA THR A 182 -20.14 -12.38 22.87
C THR A 182 -19.89 -11.74 24.23
N PRO A 183 -20.68 -12.13 25.25
CA PRO A 183 -20.39 -11.76 26.64
C PRO A 183 -19.10 -12.43 27.11
N PRO A 184 -18.54 -12.03 28.26
CA PRO A 184 -17.38 -12.69 28.84
C PRO A 184 -17.58 -14.21 28.95
N ASN A 185 -16.59 -14.98 28.51
CA ASN A 185 -16.65 -16.43 28.46
C ASN A 185 -16.85 -17.03 29.86
N LYS A 186 -17.88 -17.86 30.02
CA LYS A 186 -18.28 -18.46 31.28
C LYS A 186 -17.40 -19.62 31.75
N TRP A 187 -16.64 -20.24 30.85
CA TRP A 187 -15.90 -21.47 31.13
C TRP A 187 -14.42 -21.27 31.40
N VAL A 188 -13.79 -20.23 30.89
CA VAL A 188 -12.31 -20.09 30.88
C VAL A 188 -11.70 -20.21 32.27
N THR A 189 -12.28 -19.59 33.28
CA THR A 189 -11.78 -19.69 34.69
C THR A 189 -12.10 -21.03 35.34
N ALA A 190 -13.20 -21.67 34.96
CA ALA A 190 -13.57 -22.98 35.41
C ALA A 190 -12.61 -24.04 34.82
N ILE A 191 -12.33 -23.99 33.52
CA ILE A 191 -11.36 -24.87 32.86
C ILE A 191 -9.98 -24.75 33.53
N HIS A 192 -9.51 -23.51 33.75
CA HIS A 192 -8.20 -23.29 34.40
C HIS A 192 -8.11 -23.99 35.75
N ARG A 193 -9.15 -23.95 36.58
CA ARG A 193 -9.19 -24.57 37.90
C ARG A 193 -9.35 -26.07 37.85
N ASP A 194 -10.37 -26.56 37.12
CA ASP A 194 -10.75 -27.96 37.10
C ASP A 194 -9.69 -28.82 36.39
N TRP A 195 -9.23 -28.38 35.22
CA TRP A 195 -8.16 -29.06 34.48
C TRP A 195 -6.89 -29.16 35.31
N GLY A 196 -6.46 -28.04 35.91
CA GLY A 196 -5.26 -28.01 36.77
C GLY A 196 -5.32 -28.86 38.01
N ALA A 197 -6.54 -29.18 38.51
CA ALA A 197 -6.73 -30.13 39.61
C ALA A 197 -6.60 -31.59 39.17
N ARG A 198 -6.85 -31.88 37.87
CA ARG A 198 -6.88 -33.28 37.38
C ARG A 198 -5.66 -33.63 36.54
N TYR A 199 -5.04 -32.69 35.86
CA TYR A 199 -3.98 -32.94 34.90
C TYR A 199 -2.77 -32.03 35.12
N THR A 200 -1.59 -32.56 34.90
CA THR A 200 -0.31 -31.85 34.95
C THR A 200 0.11 -31.30 33.57
N TRP A 201 -0.49 -31.82 32.50
CA TRP A 201 -0.18 -31.44 31.10
C TRP A 201 -1.38 -31.71 30.19
N PRO A 202 -1.69 -30.79 29.19
CA PRO A 202 -1.15 -29.43 29.13
C PRO A 202 -1.63 -28.62 30.34
N ARG A 203 -0.97 -27.50 30.62
CA ARG A 203 -1.41 -26.56 31.62
C ARG A 203 -2.12 -25.39 30.96
N PHE A 204 -3.41 -25.23 31.19
CA PHE A 204 -4.15 -24.06 30.77
C PHE A 204 -3.97 -22.93 31.79
N VAL A 205 -3.63 -21.74 31.30
CA VAL A 205 -3.38 -20.54 32.10
C VAL A 205 -4.18 -19.39 31.54
N CYS A 206 -4.98 -18.72 32.38
CA CYS A 206 -5.57 -17.44 31.99
C CYS A 206 -4.44 -16.40 32.02
N ALA A 207 -4.04 -15.90 30.86
CA ALA A 207 -2.88 -15.04 30.70
C ALA A 207 -3.22 -13.78 29.89
N LEU A 208 -2.42 -12.73 30.11
CA LEU A 208 -2.39 -11.55 29.28
C LEU A 208 -1.45 -11.78 28.09
N PRO A 209 -1.67 -11.17 26.93
CA PRO A 209 -0.80 -11.28 25.76
C PRO A 209 0.68 -11.00 26.06
N LYS A 210 1.00 -10.00 26.87
CA LYS A 210 2.39 -9.73 27.29
C LYS A 210 3.05 -10.91 28.02
N GLU A 211 2.28 -11.68 28.79
CA GLU A 211 2.79 -12.86 29.50
C GLU A 211 3.09 -13.99 28.52
N PHE A 212 2.22 -14.19 27.53
CA PHE A 212 2.46 -15.15 26.44
C PHE A 212 3.76 -14.81 25.70
N PHE A 213 3.93 -13.57 25.23
CA PHE A 213 5.14 -13.17 24.51
C PHE A 213 6.39 -13.22 25.37
N ALA A 214 6.28 -12.95 26.68
CA ALA A 214 7.39 -13.11 27.62
C ALA A 214 7.80 -14.58 27.76
N ALA A 215 6.83 -15.49 27.86
CA ALA A 215 7.08 -16.94 27.95
C ALA A 215 7.73 -17.47 26.66
N VAL A 216 7.24 -17.04 25.48
CA VAL A 216 7.86 -17.39 24.18
C VAL A 216 9.31 -16.92 24.14
N ARG A 217 9.60 -15.64 24.46
CA ARG A 217 10.99 -15.12 24.48
C ARG A 217 11.89 -15.84 25.44
N ALA A 218 11.40 -16.19 26.64
CA ALA A 218 12.17 -16.92 27.61
C ALA A 218 12.55 -18.32 27.10
N GLU A 219 11.63 -19.03 26.45
CA GLU A 219 11.91 -20.34 25.86
C GLU A 219 12.87 -20.25 24.68
N LEU A 220 12.69 -19.26 23.77
CA LEU A 220 13.61 -19.02 22.65
C LEU A 220 15.04 -18.79 23.17
N ALA A 221 15.19 -17.88 24.15
CA ALA A 221 16.49 -17.61 24.75
C ALA A 221 17.12 -18.86 25.39
N LYS A 222 16.32 -19.66 26.12
CA LYS A 222 16.78 -20.91 26.76
C LYS A 222 17.24 -21.95 25.73
N ARG A 223 16.60 -22.02 24.56
CA ARG A 223 16.93 -22.98 23.50
C ARG A 223 17.99 -22.45 22.52
N GLY A 224 18.31 -21.16 22.55
CA GLY A 224 19.15 -20.51 21.55
C GLY A 224 18.46 -20.48 20.17
N TRP A 225 17.12 -20.46 20.14
CA TRP A 225 16.36 -20.42 18.89
C TRP A 225 16.07 -18.99 18.48
N VAL A 226 15.99 -18.79 17.17
CA VAL A 226 15.60 -17.51 16.57
C VAL A 226 14.32 -17.75 15.76
N PRO A 227 13.29 -16.90 15.90
CA PRO A 227 12.09 -16.99 15.09
C PRO A 227 12.40 -16.88 13.60
N SER A 228 11.61 -17.55 12.74
CA SER A 228 11.77 -17.42 11.30
C SER A 228 11.58 -15.96 10.87
N PRO A 229 12.51 -15.37 10.11
CA PRO A 229 12.37 -14.01 9.61
C PRO A 229 11.41 -13.98 8.39
N GLN A 230 10.36 -13.17 8.45
CA GLN A 230 9.38 -13.05 7.38
C GLN A 230 9.30 -11.61 6.90
N THR A 231 9.50 -11.39 5.61
CA THR A 231 9.29 -10.10 4.93
C THR A 231 8.18 -10.18 3.90
N ARG A 232 7.50 -11.31 3.84
CA ARG A 232 6.34 -11.54 2.98
C ARG A 232 5.29 -10.47 3.22
N ASP A 233 4.58 -10.09 2.18
CA ASP A 233 3.35 -9.36 2.34
C ASP A 233 2.34 -10.22 3.13
N MET A 234 1.94 -9.74 4.29
CA MET A 234 1.01 -10.42 5.18
C MET A 234 -0.46 -10.12 4.85
N ASN A 235 -0.71 -9.52 3.68
CA ASN A 235 -2.06 -9.20 3.23
C ASN A 235 -2.85 -10.49 2.94
N PRO A 236 -4.02 -10.67 3.55
CA PRO A 236 -4.91 -11.78 3.23
C PRO A 236 -5.62 -11.57 1.89
N ILE A 237 -6.22 -12.64 1.36
CA ILE A 237 -6.98 -12.60 0.11
C ILE A 237 -8.41 -12.08 0.36
N TYR A 238 -8.53 -10.80 0.73
CA TYR A 238 -9.80 -10.09 0.90
C TYR A 238 -9.86 -8.93 -0.09
N THR A 239 -9.95 -9.26 -1.37
CA THR A 239 -9.74 -8.33 -2.49
C THR A 239 -10.88 -7.35 -2.69
N GLY A 240 -12.10 -7.69 -2.29
CA GLY A 240 -13.29 -6.84 -2.40
C GLY A 240 -13.23 -5.57 -1.56
N LYS A 241 -12.56 -5.63 -0.40
CA LYS A 241 -12.37 -4.47 0.48
C LYS A 241 -11.67 -3.28 -0.19
N ASP A 242 -10.85 -3.55 -1.19
CA ASP A 242 -10.07 -2.54 -1.89
C ASP A 242 -10.91 -1.75 -2.90
N VAL A 243 -12.16 -2.19 -3.15
CA VAL A 243 -13.06 -1.65 -4.18
C VAL A 243 -14.41 -1.23 -3.62
N SER A 244 -14.95 -1.94 -2.63
CA SER A 244 -16.26 -1.65 -2.05
C SER A 244 -16.35 -0.23 -1.52
N TYR A 245 -17.45 0.50 -1.78
CA TYR A 245 -17.60 1.92 -1.50
C TYR A 245 -16.36 2.72 -1.94
N ILE A 246 -16.05 2.71 -3.24
CA ILE A 246 -14.82 3.30 -3.78
C ILE A 246 -14.64 4.78 -3.43
N ASP A 247 -15.69 5.50 -3.28
CA ASP A 247 -15.69 6.92 -2.91
C ASP A 247 -15.15 7.15 -1.49
N THR A 248 -15.23 6.19 -0.58
CA THR A 248 -14.58 6.28 0.75
C THR A 248 -13.05 6.30 0.62
N LYS A 249 -12.49 5.49 -0.28
CA LYS A 249 -11.05 5.46 -0.58
C LYS A 249 -10.59 6.78 -1.20
N GLN A 250 -11.39 7.32 -2.12
CA GLN A 250 -11.13 8.63 -2.74
C GLN A 250 -11.25 9.77 -1.73
N ALA A 251 -12.28 9.76 -0.88
CA ALA A 251 -12.47 10.76 0.17
C ALA A 251 -11.32 10.73 1.20
N ASN A 252 -10.93 9.55 1.66
CA ASN A 252 -9.79 9.38 2.56
C ASN A 252 -8.50 9.95 1.94
N ARG A 253 -8.18 9.58 0.70
CA ARG A 253 -6.99 10.08 -0.01
C ARG A 253 -6.98 11.59 -0.16
N ALA A 254 -8.11 12.19 -0.53
CA ALA A 254 -8.25 13.64 -0.66
C ALA A 254 -8.06 14.35 0.70
N ALA A 255 -8.62 13.78 1.77
CA ALA A 255 -8.49 14.33 3.11
C ALA A 255 -7.05 14.21 3.64
N GLU A 256 -6.40 13.04 3.49
CA GLU A 256 -5.00 12.84 3.86
C GLU A 256 -4.08 13.86 3.17
N ASN A 257 -4.22 14.02 1.85
CA ASN A 257 -3.42 14.98 1.08
C ASN A 257 -3.62 16.42 1.59
N ALA A 258 -4.89 16.82 1.82
CA ALA A 258 -5.19 18.17 2.31
C ALA A 258 -4.61 18.45 3.69
N VAL A 259 -4.67 17.48 4.62
CA VAL A 259 -4.15 17.63 5.98
C VAL A 259 -2.62 17.65 5.99
N LEU A 260 -1.97 16.78 5.22
CA LEU A 260 -0.51 16.74 5.07
C LEU A 260 0.05 18.05 4.49
N GLU A 261 -0.58 18.57 3.43
CA GLU A 261 -0.21 19.86 2.86
C GLU A 261 -0.45 21.01 3.84
N ALA A 262 -1.56 20.96 4.59
CA ALA A 262 -1.88 21.95 5.61
C ALA A 262 -0.81 22.01 6.71
N GLU A 263 -0.38 20.90 7.26
CA GLU A 263 0.67 20.86 8.28
C GLU A 263 1.98 21.49 7.78
N ARG A 264 2.39 21.11 6.55
CA ARG A 264 3.62 21.65 5.93
C ARG A 264 3.58 23.17 5.83
N PHE A 265 2.55 23.72 5.23
CA PHE A 265 2.44 25.16 5.02
C PHE A 265 2.10 25.94 6.28
N ALA A 266 1.34 25.36 7.23
CA ALA A 266 1.02 26.01 8.50
C ALA A 266 2.26 26.23 9.37
N VAL A 267 3.20 25.28 9.40
CA VAL A 267 4.48 25.47 10.10
C VAL A 267 5.25 26.67 9.53
N PHE A 268 5.35 26.76 8.21
CA PHE A 268 6.05 27.87 7.56
C PHE A 268 5.31 29.20 7.74
N ALA A 269 3.98 29.20 7.69
CA ALA A 269 3.20 30.39 7.95
C ALA A 269 3.42 30.91 9.39
N ALA A 270 3.39 30.00 10.37
CA ALA A 270 3.67 30.36 11.75
C ALA A 270 5.09 30.95 11.95
N LEU A 271 6.10 30.34 11.32
CA LEU A 271 7.50 30.76 11.46
C LEU A 271 7.81 32.10 10.74
N LEU A 272 7.22 32.32 9.56
CA LEU A 272 7.57 33.46 8.70
C LEU A 272 6.66 34.68 8.93
N THR A 273 5.39 34.46 9.28
CA THR A 273 4.41 35.54 9.43
C THR A 273 3.96 35.77 10.87
N GLY A 274 4.39 34.92 11.81
CA GLY A 274 3.93 34.98 13.20
C GLY A 274 2.49 34.51 13.39
N ALA A 275 1.89 33.88 12.40
CA ALA A 275 0.53 33.34 12.48
C ALA A 275 0.44 32.22 13.51
N GLU A 276 -0.72 32.08 14.14
CA GLU A 276 -0.98 30.96 15.03
C GLU A 276 -1.09 29.66 14.22
N TYR A 277 -0.39 28.61 14.71
CA TYR A 277 -0.51 27.27 14.09
C TYR A 277 -1.89 26.69 14.40
N PRO A 278 -2.65 26.18 13.40
CA PRO A 278 -4.03 25.75 13.55
C PRO A 278 -4.15 24.37 14.23
N GLN A 279 -3.60 24.26 15.44
CA GLN A 279 -3.48 23.01 16.21
C GLN A 279 -4.80 22.28 16.40
N ALA A 280 -5.87 23.00 16.78
CA ALA A 280 -7.16 22.39 17.08
C ALA A 280 -7.83 21.80 15.82
N ALA A 281 -7.77 22.53 14.70
CA ALA A 281 -8.34 22.09 13.44
C ALA A 281 -7.61 20.83 12.90
N LEU A 282 -6.28 20.86 12.90
CA LEU A 282 -5.47 19.74 12.43
C LEU A 282 -5.57 18.52 13.36
N ALA A 283 -5.65 18.72 14.68
CA ALA A 283 -5.87 17.63 15.63
C ALA A 283 -7.23 16.95 15.40
N LYS A 284 -8.30 17.73 15.17
CA LYS A 284 -9.61 17.16 14.82
C LYS A 284 -9.55 16.40 13.49
N ALA A 285 -8.91 16.96 12.47
CA ALA A 285 -8.79 16.32 11.16
C ALA A 285 -8.08 14.97 11.26
N TRP A 286 -6.98 14.89 12.03
CA TRP A 286 -6.25 13.63 12.25
C TRP A 286 -7.07 12.59 13.02
N VAL A 287 -7.88 13.02 14.00
CA VAL A 287 -8.79 12.10 14.71
C VAL A 287 -9.82 11.50 13.74
N GLN A 288 -10.39 12.30 12.82
CA GLN A 288 -11.32 11.80 11.81
C GLN A 288 -10.66 10.79 10.87
N LEU A 289 -9.43 11.07 10.42
CA LEU A 289 -8.65 10.14 9.57
C LEU A 289 -8.29 8.87 10.32
N ALA A 290 -7.88 8.96 11.59
CA ALA A 290 -7.59 7.79 12.40
C ALA A 290 -8.84 6.94 12.67
N TYR A 291 -10.00 7.57 12.89
CA TYR A 291 -11.28 6.89 13.05
C TYR A 291 -11.69 6.17 11.76
N GLY A 292 -11.69 6.87 10.63
CA GLY A 292 -12.02 6.30 9.33
C GLY A 292 -11.06 5.20 8.84
N ALA A 293 -9.87 5.08 9.44
CA ALA A 293 -8.92 4.01 9.12
C ALA A 293 -9.31 2.63 9.68
N HIS A 294 -10.36 2.53 10.52
CA HIS A 294 -10.85 1.26 11.06
C HIS A 294 -11.07 0.24 9.94
N HIS A 295 -10.79 -1.04 10.24
CA HIS A 295 -10.82 -2.11 9.24
C HIS A 295 -12.21 -2.44 8.68
N ASP A 296 -13.29 -1.98 9.31
CA ASP A 296 -14.65 -2.04 8.77
C ASP A 296 -15.13 -0.71 8.18
N ALA A 297 -14.34 0.37 8.30
CA ALA A 297 -14.66 1.68 7.75
C ALA A 297 -14.08 1.87 6.34
N ILE A 298 -12.73 2.00 6.24
CA ILE A 298 -12.08 2.22 4.95
C ILE A 298 -12.23 1.04 3.99
N THR A 299 -12.58 -0.12 4.47
CA THR A 299 -12.76 -1.35 3.68
C THR A 299 -14.14 -1.44 3.01
N GLY A 300 -15.13 -0.69 3.51
CA GLY A 300 -16.49 -0.72 2.97
C GLY A 300 -17.27 -1.97 3.41
N SER A 301 -17.03 -2.46 4.62
CA SER A 301 -17.75 -3.59 5.22
C SER A 301 -18.82 -3.17 6.23
N GLU A 302 -19.14 -1.91 6.28
CA GLU A 302 -20.11 -1.27 7.16
C GLU A 302 -21.52 -1.23 6.57
N SER A 303 -22.50 -0.87 7.41
CA SER A 303 -23.87 -0.58 6.97
C SER A 303 -23.98 0.78 6.27
N ASP A 304 -25.06 0.98 5.50
CA ASP A 304 -25.32 2.24 4.80
C ASP A 304 -25.34 3.46 5.72
N GLN A 305 -25.87 3.34 6.94
CA GLN A 305 -25.85 4.45 7.90
C GLN A 305 -24.43 4.79 8.36
N VAL A 306 -23.62 3.78 8.68
CA VAL A 306 -22.23 3.97 9.09
C VAL A 306 -21.41 4.57 7.95
N TYR A 307 -21.64 4.13 6.71
CA TYR A 307 -21.04 4.71 5.52
C TYR A 307 -21.27 6.22 5.40
N LEU A 308 -22.52 6.70 5.61
CA LEU A 308 -22.85 8.14 5.59
C LEU A 308 -22.15 8.92 6.71
N ASP A 309 -22.08 8.34 7.90
CA ASP A 309 -21.40 8.93 9.05
C ASP A 309 -19.89 9.06 8.80
N LEU A 310 -19.28 8.04 8.22
CA LEU A 310 -17.86 8.02 7.84
C LEU A 310 -17.53 9.04 6.75
N LEU A 311 -18.37 9.13 5.70
CA LEU A 311 -18.19 10.17 4.66
C LEU A 311 -18.20 11.58 5.27
N THR A 312 -19.04 11.81 6.29
CA THR A 312 -19.05 13.07 7.04
C THR A 312 -17.72 13.31 7.74
N GLY A 313 -17.11 12.30 8.36
CA GLY A 313 -15.81 12.38 9.01
C GLY A 313 -14.68 12.73 8.02
N TRP A 314 -14.61 12.07 6.88
CA TRP A 314 -13.63 12.38 5.84
C TRP A 314 -13.83 13.76 5.21
N ARG A 315 -15.09 14.19 5.00
CA ARG A 315 -15.40 15.55 4.56
C ARG A 315 -14.91 16.60 5.58
N ASP A 316 -15.17 16.40 6.87
CA ASP A 316 -14.69 17.28 7.95
C ASP A 316 -13.15 17.37 7.93
N ALA A 317 -12.44 16.25 7.81
CA ALA A 317 -10.99 16.22 7.72
C ALA A 317 -10.47 16.97 6.50
N TRP A 318 -11.11 16.75 5.34
CA TRP A 318 -10.76 17.45 4.09
C TRP A 318 -11.00 18.95 4.18
N GLU A 319 -12.15 19.38 4.71
CA GLU A 319 -12.49 20.81 4.83
C GLU A 319 -11.56 21.53 5.81
N LEU A 320 -11.25 20.93 6.96
CA LEU A 320 -10.31 21.48 7.95
C LEU A 320 -8.90 21.56 7.37
N GLY A 321 -8.44 20.49 6.75
CA GLY A 321 -7.14 20.45 6.09
C GLY A 321 -7.03 21.50 4.99
N ARG A 322 -8.00 21.53 4.06
CA ARG A 322 -8.03 22.50 2.96
C ARG A 322 -8.07 23.95 3.47
N ALA A 323 -8.92 24.23 4.45
CA ALA A 323 -9.02 25.59 5.01
C ALA A 323 -7.72 26.03 5.70
N ALA A 324 -7.08 25.15 6.47
CA ALA A 324 -5.80 25.40 7.11
C ALA A 324 -4.68 25.63 6.09
N ARG A 325 -4.60 24.77 5.05
CA ARG A 325 -3.67 24.91 3.93
C ARG A 325 -3.86 26.24 3.19
N ASP A 326 -5.07 26.52 2.74
CA ASP A 326 -5.37 27.69 1.92
C ASP A 326 -5.17 28.99 2.71
N ASN A 327 -5.44 29.01 4.01
CA ASN A 327 -5.14 30.14 4.90
C ASN A 327 -3.61 30.34 5.03
N SER A 328 -2.87 29.26 5.26
CA SER A 328 -1.42 29.30 5.39
C SER A 328 -0.75 29.79 4.10
N LEU A 329 -1.20 29.28 2.97
CA LEU A 329 -0.72 29.68 1.64
C LEU A 329 -1.05 31.15 1.34
N ARG A 330 -2.22 31.66 1.75
CA ARG A 330 -2.55 33.10 1.61
C ARG A 330 -1.62 33.98 2.43
N LEU A 331 -1.33 33.59 3.67
CA LEU A 331 -0.38 34.33 4.53
C LEU A 331 1.03 34.33 3.92
N LEU A 332 1.51 33.17 3.51
CA LEU A 332 2.82 33.03 2.88
C LEU A 332 2.91 33.79 1.56
N SER A 333 1.87 33.73 0.72
CA SER A 333 1.81 34.47 -0.55
C SER A 333 1.76 35.98 -0.31
N GLY A 334 1.14 36.46 0.76
CA GLY A 334 1.15 37.85 1.18
C GLY A 334 2.54 38.35 1.62
N ALA A 335 3.41 37.44 2.09
CA ALA A 335 4.79 37.75 2.44
C ALA A 335 5.72 37.81 1.21
N VAL A 336 5.30 37.32 0.06
CA VAL A 336 6.06 37.40 -1.19
C VAL A 336 5.92 38.81 -1.81
N ALA A 337 7.04 39.36 -2.29
CA ALA A 337 7.06 40.65 -2.99
C ALA A 337 6.35 40.49 -4.37
N ALA A 338 5.06 40.73 -4.39
CA ALA A 338 4.22 40.59 -5.57
C ALA A 338 3.24 41.75 -5.68
N SER A 339 2.76 42.07 -6.89
CA SER A 339 1.68 43.02 -7.15
C SER A 339 0.33 42.28 -7.28
N HIS A 340 -0.76 43.01 -7.36
CA HIS A 340 -2.13 42.44 -7.39
C HIS A 340 -2.43 41.63 -8.67
N ASP A 341 -1.65 41.81 -9.73
CA ASP A 341 -1.72 41.07 -10.98
C ASP A 341 -0.92 39.76 -10.98
N ARG A 342 -0.45 39.32 -9.83
CA ARG A 342 0.43 38.17 -9.69
C ARG A 342 -0.24 37.01 -8.96
N VAL A 343 0.18 35.82 -9.37
CA VAL A 343 -0.19 34.54 -8.73
C VAL A 343 1.08 33.86 -8.24
N VAL A 344 1.06 33.39 -7.00
CA VAL A 344 2.14 32.62 -6.42
C VAL A 344 1.84 31.14 -6.58
N VAL A 345 2.68 30.43 -7.29
CA VAL A 345 2.58 28.96 -7.49
C VAL A 345 3.46 28.27 -6.47
N TRP A 346 2.86 27.43 -5.64
CA TRP A 346 3.49 26.69 -4.56
C TRP A 346 3.68 25.22 -4.90
N ASN A 347 4.84 24.68 -4.60
CA ASN A 347 5.15 23.26 -4.68
C ASN A 347 5.08 22.64 -3.29
N PRO A 348 4.10 21.74 -3.02
CA PRO A 348 3.98 21.07 -1.71
C PRO A 348 5.01 19.96 -1.48
N LEU A 349 5.81 19.61 -2.50
CA LEU A 349 6.75 18.48 -2.46
C LEU A 349 8.19 18.94 -2.19
N THR A 350 8.99 17.99 -1.69
CA THR A 350 10.42 18.20 -1.38
C THR A 350 11.33 18.14 -2.61
N GLN A 351 10.75 17.95 -3.79
CA GLN A 351 11.48 17.89 -5.06
C GLN A 351 11.14 19.10 -5.93
N ARG A 352 12.13 19.68 -6.63
CA ARG A 352 11.90 20.66 -7.71
C ARG A 352 11.14 19.98 -8.84
N ARG A 353 10.15 20.67 -9.44
CA ARG A 353 9.37 20.10 -10.53
C ARG A 353 8.88 21.12 -11.54
N THR A 354 8.59 20.61 -12.72
CA THR A 354 7.82 21.26 -13.79
C THR A 354 6.51 20.50 -13.94
N ASP A 355 5.39 21.20 -13.87
CA ASP A 355 4.07 20.58 -14.03
C ASP A 355 2.99 21.61 -14.35
N ILE A 356 1.84 21.12 -14.78
CA ILE A 356 0.65 21.95 -15.02
C ILE A 356 0.16 22.50 -13.68
N VAL A 357 -0.22 23.78 -13.69
CA VAL A 357 -0.89 24.44 -12.59
C VAL A 357 -2.13 25.16 -13.07
N THR A 358 -3.21 25.08 -12.29
CA THR A 358 -4.47 25.78 -12.57
C THR A 358 -4.77 26.78 -11.46
N ALA A 359 -4.91 28.05 -11.81
CA ALA A 359 -5.38 29.11 -10.93
C ALA A 359 -6.88 29.35 -11.12
N ARG A 360 -7.61 29.45 -10.02
CA ARG A 360 -8.99 29.96 -10.06
C ARG A 360 -8.99 31.48 -10.10
N VAL A 361 -9.84 32.05 -10.93
CA VAL A 361 -9.98 33.50 -11.14
C VAL A 361 -11.39 33.92 -10.72
N ASP A 362 -11.46 34.92 -9.85
CA ASP A 362 -12.72 35.50 -9.38
C ASP A 362 -12.56 37.04 -9.27
N PRO A 363 -13.34 37.86 -10.02
CA PRO A 363 -14.40 37.44 -10.94
C PRO A 363 -13.88 36.70 -12.19
N PRO A 364 -14.74 35.96 -12.92
CA PRO A 364 -14.35 35.30 -14.14
C PRO A 364 -13.80 36.29 -15.17
N LEU A 365 -12.80 35.87 -15.94
CA LEU A 365 -12.23 36.64 -17.02
C LEU A 365 -13.29 36.86 -18.10
N GLN A 366 -13.51 38.08 -18.49
CA GLN A 366 -14.43 38.45 -19.61
C GLN A 366 -13.77 38.30 -20.99
N ALA A 367 -12.43 38.30 -21.00
CA ALA A 367 -11.57 38.13 -22.18
C ALA A 367 -10.43 37.17 -21.83
N GLY A 368 -9.41 37.13 -22.65
CA GLY A 368 -8.25 36.30 -22.44
C GLY A 368 -7.29 36.79 -21.37
N VAL A 369 -6.25 36.02 -21.15
CA VAL A 369 -5.15 36.35 -20.24
C VAL A 369 -3.82 35.85 -20.81
N ARG A 370 -2.78 36.68 -20.66
CA ARG A 370 -1.39 36.32 -20.93
C ARG A 370 -0.71 36.06 -19.58
N VAL A 371 0.07 35.02 -19.52
CA VAL A 371 0.80 34.65 -18.32
C VAL A 371 2.30 34.87 -18.53
N PHE A 372 2.95 35.51 -17.59
CA PHE A 372 4.40 35.75 -17.63
C PHE A 372 5.07 35.12 -16.44
N ASP A 373 6.20 34.49 -16.68
CA ASP A 373 7.02 33.90 -15.65
C ASP A 373 7.80 34.96 -14.80
N PRO A 374 8.54 34.56 -13.75
CA PRO A 374 9.31 35.51 -12.94
C PRO A 374 10.40 36.25 -13.68
N ASP A 375 10.89 35.73 -14.78
CA ASP A 375 11.95 36.31 -15.61
C ASP A 375 11.38 37.24 -16.70
N GLY A 376 10.03 37.31 -16.78
CA GLY A 376 9.28 38.16 -17.71
C GLY A 376 8.99 37.51 -19.06
N ALA A 377 9.31 36.23 -19.22
CA ALA A 377 8.95 35.50 -20.45
C ALA A 377 7.48 35.11 -20.43
N GLU A 378 6.82 35.24 -21.56
CA GLU A 378 5.44 34.80 -21.75
C GLU A 378 5.40 33.28 -21.81
N VAL A 379 4.45 32.67 -21.09
CA VAL A 379 4.18 31.22 -21.10
C VAL A 379 2.80 30.97 -21.67
N ALA A 380 2.66 29.88 -22.42
CA ALA A 380 1.36 29.49 -22.96
C ALA A 380 0.35 29.30 -21.83
N ALA A 381 -0.88 29.72 -22.03
CA ALA A 381 -1.96 29.62 -21.05
C ALA A 381 -3.26 29.15 -21.72
N LEU A 382 -4.03 28.39 -20.97
CA LEU A 382 -5.33 27.87 -21.36
C LEU A 382 -6.40 28.43 -20.42
N VAL A 383 -7.48 28.99 -20.97
CA VAL A 383 -8.62 29.49 -20.22
C VAL A 383 -9.78 28.51 -20.35
N GLU A 384 -10.31 28.07 -19.20
CA GLU A 384 -11.41 27.11 -19.14
C GLU A 384 -12.52 27.59 -18.17
N HIS A 385 -13.63 26.87 -18.16
CA HIS A 385 -14.74 27.08 -17.21
C HIS A 385 -15.31 28.52 -17.29
N ASP A 386 -15.59 28.98 -18.52
CA ASP A 386 -16.13 30.35 -18.77
C ASP A 386 -15.29 31.46 -18.12
N GLY A 387 -13.98 31.36 -18.27
CA GLY A 387 -13.04 32.32 -17.68
C GLY A 387 -12.76 32.17 -16.19
N ARG A 388 -13.23 31.10 -15.54
CA ARG A 388 -13.06 30.89 -14.10
C ARG A 388 -11.75 30.21 -13.73
N SER A 389 -11.01 29.68 -14.72
CA SER A 389 -9.70 29.06 -14.48
C SER A 389 -8.73 29.37 -15.58
N VAL A 390 -7.47 29.54 -15.17
CA VAL A 390 -6.32 29.69 -16.07
C VAL A 390 -5.31 28.61 -15.73
N THR A 391 -4.89 27.87 -16.75
CA THR A 391 -3.93 26.76 -16.63
C THR A 391 -2.68 27.10 -17.43
N TRP A 392 -1.50 26.79 -16.91
CA TRP A 392 -0.21 26.94 -17.60
C TRP A 392 0.81 25.91 -17.09
N LEU A 393 1.90 25.75 -17.85
CA LEU A 393 3.05 24.95 -17.41
C LEU A 393 3.93 25.79 -16.50
N ALA A 394 4.01 25.42 -15.23
CA ALA A 394 4.90 26.05 -14.27
C ALA A 394 6.24 25.31 -14.21
N CYS A 395 7.27 25.91 -14.80
CA CYS A 395 8.60 25.31 -14.90
C CYS A 395 9.42 25.53 -13.63
N ASP A 396 10.23 24.53 -13.25
CA ASP A 396 11.27 24.62 -12.23
C ASP A 396 10.79 25.16 -10.86
N VAL A 397 9.58 24.85 -10.44
CA VAL A 397 9.09 25.30 -9.13
C VAL A 397 9.92 24.61 -8.02
N PRO A 398 10.63 25.39 -7.15
CA PRO A 398 11.53 24.84 -6.16
C PRO A 398 10.85 23.90 -5.17
N SER A 399 11.64 23.02 -4.57
CA SER A 399 11.22 22.13 -3.48
C SER A 399 10.67 22.93 -2.30
N LEU A 400 9.47 22.56 -1.80
CA LEU A 400 8.76 23.29 -0.74
C LEU A 400 8.84 24.81 -0.94
N GLY A 401 8.63 25.24 -2.16
CA GLY A 401 8.94 26.59 -2.59
C GLY A 401 7.90 27.15 -3.55
N TRP A 402 8.25 28.26 -4.13
CA TRP A 402 7.32 29.00 -4.99
C TRP A 402 7.98 29.67 -6.18
N ARG A 403 7.15 30.00 -7.19
CA ARG A 403 7.42 30.94 -8.26
C ARG A 403 6.23 31.87 -8.46
N VAL A 404 6.53 33.14 -8.77
CA VAL A 404 5.52 34.18 -9.00
C VAL A 404 5.26 34.30 -10.50
N TYR A 405 4.01 34.23 -10.91
CA TYR A 405 3.58 34.47 -12.28
C TYR A 405 2.74 35.74 -12.33
N ARG A 406 2.81 36.48 -13.43
CA ARG A 406 2.00 37.69 -13.66
C ARG A 406 0.92 37.38 -14.69
N LEU A 407 -0.32 37.69 -14.36
CA LEU A 407 -1.48 37.53 -15.21
C LEU A 407 -1.87 38.92 -15.79
N VAL A 408 -1.87 39.06 -17.09
CA VAL A 408 -2.19 40.29 -17.76
C VAL A 408 -3.42 40.07 -18.64
N PRO A 409 -4.48 40.89 -18.52
CA PRO A 409 -5.64 40.78 -19.41
C PRO A 409 -5.24 40.84 -20.87
N ALA A 410 -5.94 40.09 -21.72
CA ALA A 410 -5.75 40.03 -23.15
C ALA A 410 -7.13 39.95 -23.86
N ASP A 411 -7.15 40.31 -25.13
CA ASP A 411 -8.39 40.31 -25.91
C ASP A 411 -8.84 38.91 -26.35
N GLU A 412 -7.91 37.96 -26.40
CA GLU A 412 -8.16 36.58 -26.81
C GLU A 412 -8.04 35.62 -25.63
N ALA A 413 -8.98 34.67 -25.49
CA ALA A 413 -8.98 33.58 -24.52
C ALA A 413 -8.65 32.27 -25.24
N PRO A 414 -7.37 31.84 -25.26
CA PRO A 414 -7.03 30.56 -25.88
C PRO A 414 -7.65 29.41 -25.12
N GLY A 415 -8.44 28.60 -25.81
CA GLY A 415 -9.17 27.45 -25.28
C GLY A 415 -8.80 26.16 -26.03
N TRP A 416 -9.62 25.15 -25.82
CA TRP A 416 -9.56 23.91 -26.59
C TRP A 416 -10.29 24.08 -27.91
N GLU A 417 -9.62 23.83 -29.01
CA GLU A 417 -10.19 23.83 -30.35
C GLU A 417 -10.45 22.41 -30.82
N LEU A 418 -11.67 22.15 -31.33
CA LEU A 418 -12.01 20.86 -31.93
C LEU A 418 -11.23 20.67 -33.22
N VAL A 419 -10.51 19.56 -33.32
CA VAL A 419 -9.74 19.20 -34.52
C VAL A 419 -10.16 17.82 -35.04
N PRO A 420 -10.01 17.54 -36.34
CA PRO A 420 -10.27 16.20 -36.88
C PRO A 420 -9.19 15.23 -36.43
N GLY A 421 -9.58 13.93 -36.33
CA GLY A 421 -8.67 12.84 -36.00
C GLY A 421 -9.03 12.09 -34.73
N THR A 422 -8.33 10.99 -34.49
CA THR A 422 -8.49 10.10 -33.37
C THR A 422 -7.16 9.85 -32.64
N ASP A 423 -6.15 10.67 -32.93
CA ASP A 423 -4.80 10.58 -32.37
C ASP A 423 -4.36 11.93 -31.81
N ILE A 424 -3.48 11.85 -30.81
CA ILE A 424 -2.81 12.99 -30.18
C ILE A 424 -1.35 12.64 -29.87
N ALA A 425 -0.50 13.67 -29.79
CA ALA A 425 0.92 13.50 -29.50
C ALA A 425 1.49 14.70 -28.74
N ASN A 426 2.52 14.45 -27.95
CA ASN A 426 3.47 15.44 -27.47
C ASN A 426 4.91 14.91 -27.71
N GLU A 427 5.91 15.54 -27.12
CA GLU A 427 7.31 15.13 -27.28
C GLU A 427 7.64 13.77 -26.67
N HIS A 428 6.81 13.24 -25.75
CA HIS A 428 7.05 11.99 -25.03
C HIS A 428 6.21 10.85 -25.58
N TYR A 429 4.94 11.12 -25.92
CA TYR A 429 3.96 10.09 -26.28
C TYR A 429 3.24 10.41 -27.56
N ARG A 430 2.88 9.36 -28.29
CA ARG A 430 1.88 9.37 -29.34
C ARG A 430 0.86 8.29 -29.07
N LEU A 431 -0.41 8.65 -29.06
CA LEU A 431 -1.50 7.70 -28.85
C LEU A 431 -2.63 7.89 -29.87
N ALA A 432 -3.30 6.79 -30.20
CA ALA A 432 -4.47 6.77 -31.07
C ALA A 432 -5.55 5.87 -30.47
N VAL A 433 -6.80 6.27 -30.62
CA VAL A 433 -7.97 5.51 -30.20
C VAL A 433 -8.75 4.95 -31.39
N ASP A 434 -9.46 3.84 -31.16
CA ASP A 434 -10.31 3.20 -32.16
C ASP A 434 -11.79 3.43 -31.81
N PRO A 435 -12.52 4.29 -32.59
CA PRO A 435 -13.93 4.56 -32.36
C PRO A 435 -14.81 3.31 -32.44
N GLU A 436 -14.48 2.35 -33.31
CA GLU A 436 -15.25 1.11 -33.49
C GLU A 436 -15.05 0.13 -32.32
N ARG A 437 -13.97 0.35 -31.55
CA ARG A 437 -13.63 -0.45 -30.36
C ARG A 437 -13.78 0.37 -29.07
N GLY A 438 -14.92 1.04 -28.90
CA GLY A 438 -15.25 1.80 -27.69
C GLY A 438 -14.36 3.01 -27.43
N GLY A 439 -13.66 3.51 -28.47
CA GLY A 439 -12.68 4.58 -28.29
C GLY A 439 -11.50 4.21 -27.40
N ALA A 440 -11.25 2.93 -27.20
CA ALA A 440 -10.07 2.45 -26.46
C ALA A 440 -8.79 2.70 -27.25
N LEU A 441 -7.66 2.79 -26.56
CA LEU A 441 -6.35 3.03 -27.19
C LEU A 441 -5.93 1.83 -28.04
N SER A 442 -5.83 2.01 -29.35
CA SER A 442 -5.30 1.02 -30.30
C SER A 442 -3.79 1.14 -30.48
N SER A 443 -3.22 2.32 -30.19
CA SER A 443 -1.78 2.57 -30.23
C SER A 443 -1.35 3.50 -29.09
N LEU A 444 -0.21 3.17 -28.48
CA LEU A 444 0.48 4.01 -27.50
C LEU A 444 1.97 3.84 -27.71
N VAL A 445 2.62 4.85 -28.24
CA VAL A 445 4.05 4.83 -28.58
C VAL A 445 4.80 5.79 -27.64
N GLN A 446 5.88 5.31 -27.06
CA GLN A 446 6.84 6.10 -26.30
C GLN A 446 8.26 5.75 -26.77
N ASP A 447 9.07 6.77 -27.08
CA ASP A 447 10.44 6.59 -27.60
C ASP A 447 10.52 5.66 -28.82
N GLY A 448 9.51 5.72 -29.71
CA GLY A 448 9.41 4.88 -30.91
C GLY A 448 8.96 3.43 -30.68
N ARG A 449 8.66 3.04 -29.43
CA ARG A 449 8.17 1.73 -29.05
C ARG A 449 6.67 1.71 -28.84
N GLN A 450 5.98 0.75 -29.47
CA GLN A 450 4.57 0.44 -29.17
C GLN A 450 4.48 -0.30 -27.83
N LEU A 451 3.70 0.23 -26.92
CA LEU A 451 3.54 -0.33 -25.56
C LEU A 451 2.37 -1.32 -25.47
N ILE A 452 1.32 -1.13 -26.27
CA ILE A 452 0.13 -2.00 -26.26
C ILE A 452 0.43 -3.30 -26.98
N ALA A 453 0.03 -4.42 -26.39
CA ALA A 453 0.16 -5.75 -27.00
C ALA A 453 -0.59 -5.81 -28.35
N ALA A 454 -0.01 -6.53 -29.30
CA ALA A 454 -0.55 -6.66 -30.65
C ALA A 454 -2.00 -7.20 -30.62
N GLY A 455 -2.89 -6.53 -31.36
CA GLY A 455 -4.31 -6.88 -31.46
C GLY A 455 -5.18 -6.53 -30.24
N ARG A 456 -4.57 -6.08 -29.13
CA ARG A 456 -5.27 -5.63 -27.93
C ARG A 456 -5.53 -4.10 -27.97
N VAL A 457 -6.34 -3.62 -27.04
CA VAL A 457 -6.57 -2.19 -26.78
C VAL A 457 -6.36 -1.87 -25.32
N ALA A 458 -5.93 -0.65 -25.02
CA ALA A 458 -5.70 -0.18 -23.66
C ALA A 458 -6.72 0.90 -23.26
N ASN A 459 -6.74 1.25 -21.99
CA ASN A 459 -7.76 2.13 -21.40
C ASN A 459 -9.18 1.60 -21.62
N GLU A 460 -9.31 0.29 -21.71
CA GLU A 460 -10.54 -0.43 -21.95
C GLU A 460 -11.27 -0.67 -20.62
N LEU A 461 -12.57 -0.42 -20.60
CA LEU A 461 -13.44 -0.77 -19.50
C LEU A 461 -13.97 -2.19 -19.69
N ALA A 462 -13.84 -3.01 -18.65
CA ALA A 462 -14.31 -4.38 -18.61
C ALA A 462 -15.28 -4.56 -17.43
N LEU A 463 -16.52 -4.90 -17.73
CA LEU A 463 -17.59 -5.10 -16.77
C LEU A 463 -17.81 -6.60 -16.58
N TYR A 464 -17.44 -7.10 -15.40
CA TYR A 464 -17.58 -8.48 -14.99
C TYR A 464 -18.89 -8.69 -14.25
N GLU A 465 -19.49 -9.86 -14.38
CA GLU A 465 -20.51 -10.33 -13.46
C GLU A 465 -19.85 -10.90 -12.20
N GLU A 466 -20.47 -10.66 -11.04
CA GLU A 466 -20.01 -11.20 -9.76
C GLU A 466 -21.08 -12.06 -9.09
N TYR A 467 -20.64 -13.03 -8.30
CA TYR A 467 -21.53 -13.70 -7.35
C TYR A 467 -21.82 -12.75 -6.16
N PRO A 468 -23.06 -12.69 -5.65
CA PRO A 468 -23.37 -11.92 -4.44
C PRO A 468 -22.74 -12.53 -3.18
N SER A 469 -22.39 -13.82 -3.20
CA SER A 469 -21.57 -14.50 -2.21
C SER A 469 -20.82 -15.65 -2.86
N HIS A 470 -19.67 -16.02 -2.31
CA HIS A 470 -18.82 -17.06 -2.89
C HIS A 470 -19.55 -18.42 -2.90
N PRO A 471 -19.73 -19.07 -4.07
CA PRO A 471 -20.59 -20.22 -4.22
C PRO A 471 -20.12 -21.46 -3.45
N THR A 472 -18.80 -21.59 -3.19
CA THR A 472 -18.24 -22.76 -2.50
C THR A 472 -17.70 -22.43 -1.11
N GLN A 473 -17.28 -21.17 -0.87
CA GLN A 473 -16.68 -20.73 0.41
C GLN A 473 -17.68 -20.00 1.30
N GLY A 474 -18.84 -19.59 0.76
CA GLY A 474 -19.94 -19.00 1.52
C GLY A 474 -19.68 -17.57 2.00
N GLU A 475 -18.53 -16.97 1.73
CA GLU A 475 -18.27 -15.58 2.03
C GLU A 475 -18.84 -14.64 0.97
N GLY A 476 -19.21 -13.46 1.42
CA GLY A 476 -19.78 -12.43 0.57
C GLY A 476 -18.72 -11.55 -0.08
N PRO A 477 -19.07 -10.29 -0.31
CA PRO A 477 -18.27 -9.35 -1.11
C PRO A 477 -16.97 -8.83 -0.45
N TRP A 478 -16.46 -9.46 0.62
CA TRP A 478 -15.08 -9.27 1.05
C TRP A 478 -14.06 -9.67 -0.03
N HIS A 479 -14.49 -10.52 -0.98
CA HIS A 479 -13.71 -10.96 -2.12
C HIS A 479 -14.27 -10.37 -3.41
N LEU A 480 -13.42 -10.29 -4.45
CA LEU A 480 -13.88 -10.12 -5.82
C LEU A 480 -14.27 -11.47 -6.36
N LEU A 481 -15.52 -11.59 -6.84
CA LEU A 481 -16.16 -12.85 -7.13
C LEU A 481 -16.65 -12.96 -8.59
N PRO A 482 -15.81 -12.75 -9.62
CA PRO A 482 -16.24 -12.86 -11.00
C PRO A 482 -16.79 -14.26 -11.31
N THR A 483 -17.84 -14.28 -12.14
CA THR A 483 -18.55 -15.51 -12.54
C THR A 483 -18.06 -16.08 -13.88
N GLY A 484 -17.03 -15.47 -14.49
CA GLY A 484 -16.51 -15.78 -15.81
C GLY A 484 -16.92 -14.78 -16.89
N PRO A 485 -18.19 -14.49 -17.19
CA PRO A 485 -18.58 -13.56 -18.23
C PRO A 485 -18.08 -12.14 -18.02
N VAL A 486 -17.59 -11.51 -19.10
CA VAL A 486 -17.12 -10.13 -19.12
C VAL A 486 -17.60 -9.43 -20.38
N VAL A 487 -18.06 -8.19 -20.26
CA VAL A 487 -18.41 -7.33 -21.40
C VAL A 487 -17.49 -6.12 -21.39
N CYS A 488 -16.82 -5.89 -22.52
CA CYS A 488 -15.84 -4.83 -22.65
C CYS A 488 -16.41 -3.63 -23.40
N SER A 489 -15.92 -2.43 -23.09
CA SER A 489 -16.25 -1.20 -23.84
C SER A 489 -15.88 -1.33 -25.31
N SER A 490 -14.83 -2.08 -25.64
CA SER A 490 -14.41 -2.34 -27.02
C SER A 490 -15.37 -3.17 -27.87
N ALA A 491 -16.42 -3.73 -27.29
CA ALA A 491 -17.46 -4.45 -28.01
C ALA A 491 -18.50 -3.52 -28.66
N CYS A 492 -18.48 -2.22 -28.33
CA CYS A 492 -19.42 -1.24 -28.88
C CYS A 492 -18.66 -0.01 -29.44
N PRO A 493 -19.15 0.65 -30.49
CA PRO A 493 -18.56 1.88 -30.95
C PRO A 493 -18.77 3.03 -29.95
N ALA A 494 -17.86 4.01 -29.97
CA ALA A 494 -17.93 5.22 -29.16
C ALA A 494 -17.72 6.49 -30.01
N GLN A 495 -18.25 7.61 -29.53
CA GLN A 495 -17.98 8.91 -30.06
C GLN A 495 -16.62 9.43 -29.57
N VAL A 496 -15.77 9.84 -30.52
CA VAL A 496 -14.44 10.39 -30.25
C VAL A 496 -14.36 11.83 -30.75
N GLN A 497 -13.81 12.72 -29.92
CA GLN A 497 -13.51 14.10 -30.29
C GLN A 497 -12.07 14.42 -29.89
N ALA A 498 -11.31 14.96 -30.84
CA ALA A 498 -9.93 15.41 -30.57
C ALA A 498 -9.92 16.95 -30.44
N TYR A 499 -9.10 17.41 -29.53
CA TYR A 499 -8.93 18.84 -29.26
C TYR A 499 -7.43 19.17 -29.21
N ARG A 500 -7.11 20.40 -29.70
CA ARG A 500 -5.81 21.02 -29.55
C ARG A 500 -5.95 22.31 -28.75
N GLY A 501 -5.04 22.53 -27.82
CA GLY A 501 -4.94 23.75 -27.03
C GLY A 501 -3.52 24.29 -27.04
N PRO A 502 -3.30 25.45 -26.41
CA PRO A 502 -1.98 26.06 -26.33
C PRO A 502 -0.98 25.29 -25.46
N LEU A 503 -1.45 24.32 -24.69
CA LEU A 503 -0.67 23.54 -23.73
C LEU A 503 -0.61 22.05 -24.04
N GLY A 504 -1.16 21.61 -25.17
CA GLY A 504 -1.17 20.21 -25.53
C GLY A 504 -2.40 19.76 -26.29
N GLN A 505 -2.70 18.47 -26.21
CA GLN A 505 -3.76 17.82 -26.98
C GLN A 505 -4.61 16.93 -26.07
N ARG A 506 -5.89 16.76 -26.43
CA ARG A 506 -6.87 16.01 -25.65
C ARG A 506 -7.79 15.19 -26.55
N LEU A 507 -8.07 13.95 -26.13
CA LEU A 507 -9.17 13.14 -26.67
C LEU A 507 -10.28 13.02 -25.63
N VAL A 508 -11.51 13.15 -26.09
CA VAL A 508 -12.72 12.89 -25.30
C VAL A 508 -13.51 11.79 -25.98
N VAL A 509 -13.68 10.69 -25.28
CA VAL A 509 -14.39 9.50 -25.72
C VAL A 509 -15.69 9.38 -24.94
N ARG A 510 -16.82 9.20 -25.62
CA ARG A 510 -18.12 8.92 -25.00
C ARG A 510 -18.65 7.61 -25.52
N GLY A 511 -18.84 6.66 -24.63
CA GLY A 511 -19.26 5.31 -24.96
C GLY A 511 -20.23 4.72 -23.95
N ARG A 512 -20.57 3.45 -24.20
CA ARG A 512 -21.47 2.67 -23.33
C ARG A 512 -21.08 1.20 -23.32
N ILE A 513 -21.47 0.50 -22.25
CA ILE A 513 -21.47 -0.95 -22.20
C ILE A 513 -22.93 -1.41 -22.05
N GLY A 514 -23.49 -1.90 -23.15
CA GLY A 514 -24.91 -2.29 -23.22
C GLY A 514 -25.84 -1.16 -22.75
N THR A 515 -26.78 -1.50 -21.86
CA THR A 515 -27.69 -0.57 -21.18
C THR A 515 -27.27 -0.27 -19.74
N LEU A 516 -26.20 -0.91 -19.25
CA LEU A 516 -25.82 -0.88 -17.85
C LEU A 516 -24.92 0.30 -17.47
N LEU A 517 -24.10 0.77 -18.44
CA LEU A 517 -23.08 1.77 -18.15
C LEU A 517 -22.87 2.71 -19.31
N ARG A 518 -22.86 4.03 -19.03
CA ARG A 518 -22.35 5.08 -19.92
C ARG A 518 -21.11 5.71 -19.31
N TYR A 519 -20.11 6.01 -20.15
CA TYR A 519 -18.85 6.58 -19.69
C TYR A 519 -18.36 7.71 -20.59
N THR A 520 -17.59 8.59 -19.98
CA THR A 520 -16.76 9.58 -20.66
C THR A 520 -15.31 9.38 -20.21
N GLN A 521 -14.41 9.15 -21.18
CA GLN A 521 -12.97 9.10 -20.92
C GLN A 521 -12.29 10.30 -21.55
N THR A 522 -11.40 10.94 -20.78
CA THR A 522 -10.60 12.07 -21.24
C THR A 522 -9.14 11.68 -21.13
N LEU A 523 -8.42 11.71 -22.25
CA LEU A 523 -6.98 11.48 -22.34
C LEU A 523 -6.31 12.79 -22.70
N THR A 524 -5.36 13.26 -21.93
CA THR A 524 -4.67 14.53 -22.16
C THR A 524 -3.16 14.32 -22.18
N LEU A 525 -2.52 14.80 -23.22
CA LEU A 525 -1.08 14.96 -23.34
C LEU A 525 -0.74 16.45 -23.22
N TRP A 526 -0.10 16.80 -22.11
CA TRP A 526 0.41 18.15 -21.88
C TRP A 526 1.82 18.29 -22.44
N ASP A 527 2.10 19.39 -23.15
CA ASP A 527 3.45 19.70 -23.59
C ASP A 527 4.37 19.95 -22.38
N GLY A 528 5.55 19.37 -22.38
CA GLY A 528 6.49 19.45 -21.26
C GLY A 528 6.20 18.51 -20.08
N VAL A 529 5.23 17.60 -20.20
CA VAL A 529 4.86 16.66 -19.14
C VAL A 529 4.96 15.23 -19.62
N ASP A 530 5.84 14.44 -18.99
CA ASP A 530 6.09 13.04 -19.35
C ASP A 530 5.11 12.09 -18.62
N ARG A 531 3.82 12.18 -18.96
CA ARG A 531 2.78 11.25 -18.52
C ARG A 531 1.53 11.39 -19.41
N VAL A 532 0.73 10.35 -19.45
CA VAL A 532 -0.60 10.36 -20.07
C VAL A 532 -1.63 10.58 -18.97
N ASP A 533 -2.19 11.78 -18.84
CA ASP A 533 -3.24 12.09 -17.87
C ASP A 533 -4.59 11.56 -18.36
N CYS A 534 -5.24 10.77 -17.51
CA CYS A 534 -6.50 10.11 -17.82
C CYS A 534 -7.56 10.43 -16.77
N ARG A 535 -8.79 10.66 -17.25
CA ARG A 535 -9.98 10.68 -16.41
C ARG A 535 -11.04 9.78 -16.99
N THR A 536 -11.59 8.89 -16.20
CA THR A 536 -12.81 8.12 -16.55
C THR A 536 -13.95 8.59 -15.68
N SER A 537 -15.03 9.04 -16.30
CA SER A 537 -16.29 9.35 -15.65
C SER A 537 -17.29 8.24 -16.00
N ILE A 538 -17.89 7.66 -14.99
CA ILE A 538 -19.06 6.79 -15.14
C ILE A 538 -20.27 7.68 -14.99
N ASP A 539 -20.86 8.04 -16.13
CA ASP A 539 -21.92 9.04 -16.19
C ASP A 539 -23.27 8.46 -15.76
N GLU A 540 -23.47 7.16 -16.00
CA GLU A 540 -24.66 6.41 -15.61
C GLU A 540 -24.28 4.94 -15.40
N PHE A 541 -24.75 4.37 -14.29
CA PHE A 541 -24.57 2.97 -13.96
C PHE A 541 -25.82 2.40 -13.29
N THR A 542 -26.28 1.25 -13.73
CA THR A 542 -27.50 0.59 -13.23
C THR A 542 -27.30 -0.90 -12.97
N GLY A 543 -26.06 -1.39 -12.96
CA GLY A 543 -25.74 -2.79 -12.75
C GLY A 543 -25.88 -3.22 -11.28
N GLU A 544 -26.23 -4.49 -11.06
CA GLU A 544 -26.20 -5.18 -9.77
C GLU A 544 -25.22 -6.33 -9.86
N ASP A 545 -24.44 -6.56 -8.79
CA ASP A 545 -23.40 -7.58 -8.74
C ASP A 545 -22.47 -7.52 -9.95
N ARG A 546 -21.82 -6.35 -10.10
CA ARG A 546 -20.91 -6.04 -11.20
C ARG A 546 -19.60 -5.44 -10.67
N LEU A 547 -18.50 -5.89 -11.27
CA LEU A 547 -17.17 -5.34 -11.08
C LEU A 547 -16.71 -4.64 -12.35
N LEU A 548 -16.36 -3.35 -12.25
CA LEU A 548 -15.80 -2.58 -13.35
C LEU A 548 -14.27 -2.48 -13.22
N ARG A 549 -13.55 -3.02 -14.18
CA ARG A 549 -12.09 -2.89 -14.30
C ARG A 549 -11.68 -2.01 -15.47
N LEU A 550 -10.58 -1.31 -15.29
CA LEU A 550 -9.83 -0.64 -16.34
C LEU A 550 -8.64 -1.54 -16.72
N ARG A 551 -8.38 -1.74 -18.03
CA ARG A 551 -7.33 -2.64 -18.53
C ARG A 551 -6.32 -1.92 -19.41
N TRP A 552 -5.03 -2.22 -19.18
CA TRP A 552 -3.90 -1.72 -19.96
C TRP A 552 -2.96 -2.87 -20.32
N PRO A 553 -3.14 -3.54 -21.48
CA PRO A 553 -2.27 -4.62 -21.93
C PRO A 553 -0.94 -4.05 -22.45
N CYS A 554 -0.04 -3.72 -21.53
CA CYS A 554 1.25 -3.09 -21.79
C CYS A 554 2.41 -3.99 -21.30
N PRO A 555 2.62 -5.17 -21.93
CA PRO A 555 3.62 -6.12 -21.49
C PRO A 555 5.04 -5.56 -21.58
N VAL A 556 5.83 -5.85 -20.55
CA VAL A 556 7.28 -5.62 -20.54
C VAL A 556 7.94 -6.98 -20.37
N PRO A 557 8.66 -7.48 -21.35
CA PRO A 557 9.28 -8.80 -21.30
C PRO A 557 10.12 -8.98 -20.04
N GLY A 558 9.85 -10.05 -19.29
CA GLY A 558 10.61 -10.43 -18.10
C GLY A 558 10.43 -9.53 -16.87
N ALA A 559 9.63 -8.47 -16.96
CA ALA A 559 9.28 -7.63 -15.82
C ALA A 559 8.25 -8.33 -14.90
N MET A 560 8.25 -7.93 -13.64
CA MET A 560 7.40 -8.48 -12.58
C MET A 560 6.49 -7.39 -12.01
N PRO A 561 5.33 -7.78 -11.43
CA PRO A 561 4.46 -6.83 -10.74
C PRO A 561 5.15 -6.17 -9.55
N ILE A 562 4.91 -4.89 -9.39
CA ILE A 562 5.49 -4.04 -8.35
C ILE A 562 4.47 -2.98 -7.93
N SER A 563 4.43 -2.61 -6.65
CA SER A 563 3.53 -1.55 -6.18
C SER A 563 4.11 -0.73 -5.04
N GLU A 564 3.62 0.49 -4.91
CA GLU A 564 3.83 1.33 -3.73
C GLU A 564 2.98 0.82 -2.57
N VAL A 565 3.60 0.78 -1.42
CA VAL A 565 2.99 0.59 -0.10
C VAL A 565 3.38 1.76 0.80
N GLY A 566 3.09 1.73 2.08
CA GLY A 566 3.44 2.80 3.00
C GLY A 566 4.93 3.13 3.02
N ASP A 567 5.34 4.22 2.37
CA ASP A 567 6.75 4.69 2.28
C ASP A 567 7.75 3.63 1.76
N ALA A 568 7.29 2.67 0.97
CA ALA A 568 8.14 1.65 0.35
C ALA A 568 7.58 1.19 -1.01
N VAL A 569 8.39 0.44 -1.72
CA VAL A 569 8.00 -0.24 -2.97
C VAL A 569 8.32 -1.71 -2.82
N VAL A 570 7.34 -2.56 -3.09
CA VAL A 570 7.48 -4.01 -2.95
C VAL A 570 7.05 -4.76 -4.20
N GLY A 571 7.69 -5.89 -4.42
CA GLY A 571 7.29 -6.86 -5.43
C GLY A 571 6.00 -7.57 -5.08
N ARG A 572 5.24 -7.91 -6.12
CA ARG A 572 3.96 -8.61 -6.05
C ARG A 572 3.98 -9.83 -6.95
N GLY A 573 3.09 -10.79 -6.67
CA GLY A 573 2.79 -11.88 -7.57
C GLY A 573 1.87 -11.46 -8.71
N PHE A 574 1.84 -12.23 -9.78
CA PHE A 574 0.81 -12.09 -10.80
C PHE A 574 -0.56 -12.49 -10.26
N ALA A 575 -1.60 -11.91 -10.82
CA ALA A 575 -2.98 -12.28 -10.54
C ALA A 575 -3.49 -13.33 -11.53
N LEU A 576 -4.52 -14.06 -11.14
CA LEU A 576 -5.22 -15.01 -11.98
C LEU A 576 -6.56 -14.40 -12.40
N LEU A 577 -6.63 -13.89 -13.64
CA LEU A 577 -7.80 -13.17 -14.14
C LEU A 577 -8.43 -13.82 -15.38
N HIS A 578 -7.68 -14.66 -16.08
CA HIS A 578 -8.11 -15.29 -17.32
C HIS A 578 -7.81 -16.77 -17.34
N GLU A 579 -8.76 -17.53 -17.86
CA GLU A 579 -8.61 -18.92 -18.24
C GLU A 579 -8.60 -18.99 -19.79
N GLY A 580 -7.39 -18.95 -20.38
CA GLY A 580 -7.27 -18.81 -21.82
C GLY A 580 -7.88 -17.48 -22.31
N PRO A 581 -8.84 -17.51 -23.27
CA PRO A 581 -9.51 -16.32 -23.79
C PRO A 581 -10.62 -15.78 -22.86
N GLU A 582 -11.03 -16.55 -21.84
CA GLU A 582 -12.15 -16.23 -20.96
C GLU A 582 -11.69 -15.72 -19.57
N SER A 583 -12.58 -15.01 -18.89
CA SER A 583 -12.37 -14.59 -17.51
C SER A 583 -12.48 -15.77 -16.54
N VAL A 584 -11.77 -15.70 -15.42
CA VAL A 584 -11.83 -16.71 -14.36
C VAL A 584 -13.22 -16.72 -13.71
N ASP A 585 -13.78 -17.91 -13.53
CA ASP A 585 -14.94 -18.17 -12.69
C ASP A 585 -14.49 -18.57 -11.29
N THR A 586 -14.84 -17.78 -10.29
CA THR A 586 -14.44 -18.02 -8.89
C THR A 586 -15.17 -19.21 -8.24
N ALA A 587 -16.20 -19.77 -8.89
CA ALA A 587 -16.72 -21.08 -8.49
C ALA A 587 -15.71 -22.21 -8.70
N GLN A 588 -14.82 -22.06 -9.69
CA GLN A 588 -13.81 -23.05 -10.07
C GLN A 588 -12.43 -22.66 -9.56
N HIS A 589 -12.10 -21.35 -9.57
CA HIS A 589 -10.82 -20.78 -9.15
C HIS A 589 -11.09 -19.68 -8.11
N PRO A 590 -11.07 -20.02 -6.82
CA PRO A 590 -11.70 -19.22 -5.76
C PRO A 590 -11.13 -17.81 -5.59
N TRP A 591 -9.92 -17.53 -6.11
CA TRP A 591 -9.24 -16.25 -5.83
C TRP A 591 -8.67 -15.60 -7.08
N THR A 592 -8.87 -14.27 -7.21
CA THR A 592 -8.30 -13.47 -8.31
C THR A 592 -6.92 -12.89 -7.98
N LEU A 593 -6.52 -12.85 -6.72
CA LEU A 593 -5.22 -12.38 -6.20
C LEU A 593 -4.91 -10.91 -6.49
N ASP A 594 -5.92 -10.05 -6.48
CA ASP A 594 -5.72 -8.60 -6.53
C ASP A 594 -4.97 -8.10 -5.29
N ASN A 595 -4.29 -6.96 -5.41
CA ASN A 595 -3.53 -6.30 -4.36
C ASN A 595 -3.89 -4.82 -4.26
N PRO A 596 -3.74 -4.18 -3.10
CA PRO A 596 -3.82 -2.73 -3.00
C PRO A 596 -2.48 -2.06 -3.30
N ALA A 597 -2.52 -0.89 -3.95
CA ALA A 597 -1.42 0.04 -4.10
C ALA A 597 -1.81 1.42 -3.60
N TYR A 598 -0.95 2.05 -2.81
CA TYR A 598 -1.26 3.38 -2.30
C TYR A 598 -1.32 4.42 -3.43
N GLY A 599 -0.26 4.65 -4.17
CA GLY A 599 -0.21 5.69 -5.23
C GLY A 599 0.02 5.15 -6.63
N TRP A 600 0.68 4.00 -6.79
CA TRP A 600 0.99 3.43 -8.09
C TRP A 600 1.30 1.93 -8.03
N PHE A 601 1.15 1.29 -9.18
CA PHE A 601 1.59 -0.08 -9.44
C PHE A 601 2.01 -0.23 -10.90
N GLY A 602 2.72 -1.29 -11.23
CA GLY A 602 3.12 -1.54 -12.62
C GLY A 602 3.97 -2.77 -12.81
N LEU A 603 4.56 -2.86 -13.99
CA LEU A 603 5.57 -3.84 -14.39
C LEU A 603 6.96 -3.21 -14.33
N SER A 604 7.89 -3.86 -13.60
CA SER A 604 9.27 -3.39 -13.41
C SER A 604 10.16 -4.52 -12.90
N SER A 605 11.29 -4.22 -12.29
CA SER A 605 12.12 -5.17 -11.55
C SER A 605 12.41 -4.64 -10.14
N ALA A 606 12.23 -5.49 -9.11
CA ALA A 606 12.70 -5.20 -7.77
C ALA A 606 14.20 -5.50 -7.68
N VAL A 607 14.58 -6.72 -8.04
CA VAL A 607 15.97 -7.18 -8.15
C VAL A 607 16.14 -7.89 -9.48
N ARG A 608 17.32 -7.78 -10.07
CA ARG A 608 17.71 -8.51 -11.29
C ARG A 608 18.73 -9.58 -10.96
N VAL A 609 18.52 -10.78 -11.47
CA VAL A 609 19.50 -11.86 -11.48
C VAL A 609 20.11 -11.94 -12.85
N ARG A 610 21.44 -11.79 -12.93
CA ARG A 610 22.21 -11.91 -14.17
C ARG A 610 23.05 -13.19 -14.15
N ALA A 611 22.85 -14.07 -15.12
CA ALA A 611 23.66 -15.26 -15.29
C ALA A 611 24.07 -15.40 -16.77
N GLY A 612 25.38 -15.27 -17.08
CA GLY A 612 25.85 -15.10 -18.45
C GLY A 612 25.25 -13.83 -19.08
N ASP A 613 24.69 -13.98 -20.29
CA ASP A 613 24.02 -12.89 -21.01
C ASP A 613 22.54 -12.76 -20.63
N GLY A 614 21.98 -13.69 -19.83
CA GLY A 614 20.60 -13.69 -19.41
C GLY A 614 20.35 -12.81 -18.19
N VAL A 615 19.19 -12.16 -18.16
CA VAL A 615 18.69 -11.36 -17.03
C VAL A 615 17.29 -11.80 -16.69
N ARG A 616 16.97 -11.86 -15.38
CA ARG A 616 15.61 -12.10 -14.90
C ARG A 616 15.29 -11.18 -13.73
N ALA A 617 14.10 -10.60 -13.73
CA ALA A 617 13.58 -9.91 -12.56
C ALA A 617 13.07 -10.90 -11.50
N VAL A 618 13.24 -10.51 -10.23
CA VAL A 618 12.71 -11.21 -9.06
C VAL A 618 11.97 -10.18 -8.20
N SER A 619 10.73 -10.49 -7.83
CA SER A 619 9.87 -9.62 -7.04
C SER A 619 9.36 -10.29 -5.76
N VAL A 620 9.01 -11.57 -5.81
CA VAL A 620 8.56 -12.36 -4.66
C VAL A 620 9.39 -13.63 -4.56
N ALA A 621 9.98 -13.90 -3.42
CA ALA A 621 10.86 -15.04 -3.23
C ALA A 621 10.43 -15.98 -2.09
N GLU A 622 10.85 -17.24 -2.17
CA GLU A 622 10.92 -18.14 -1.02
C GLU A 622 12.38 -18.43 -0.71
N VAL A 623 12.83 -18.10 0.51
CA VAL A 623 14.14 -18.49 1.03
C VAL A 623 14.00 -19.81 1.77
N VAL A 624 14.60 -20.86 1.22
CA VAL A 624 14.54 -22.21 1.79
C VAL A 624 15.80 -22.50 2.58
N SER A 625 15.68 -22.47 3.90
CA SER A 625 16.79 -22.80 4.82
C SER A 625 16.80 -24.28 5.19
N PRO A 626 17.91 -24.84 5.65
CA PRO A 626 18.00 -26.26 6.06
C PRO A 626 16.97 -26.62 7.13
N THR A 627 16.82 -25.74 8.14
CA THR A 627 15.79 -25.87 9.18
C THR A 627 15.30 -24.49 9.57
N GLU A 628 14.07 -24.38 10.07
CA GLU A 628 13.45 -23.10 10.45
C GLU A 628 14.23 -22.39 11.58
N THR A 629 14.74 -23.13 12.57
CA THR A 629 15.28 -22.59 13.82
C THR A 629 16.80 -22.35 13.82
N VAL A 630 17.57 -23.04 12.97
CA VAL A 630 19.05 -23.05 13.05
C VAL A 630 19.68 -22.00 12.14
N SER A 631 19.03 -21.62 11.08
CA SER A 631 19.57 -20.66 10.08
C SER A 631 19.23 -19.19 10.38
N GLY A 632 18.56 -18.91 11.50
CA GLY A 632 17.91 -17.65 11.81
C GLY A 632 18.71 -16.38 11.55
N PRO A 633 19.92 -16.17 12.13
CA PRO A 633 20.64 -14.91 11.91
C PRO A 633 21.09 -14.70 10.47
N MET A 634 21.57 -15.75 9.81
CA MET A 634 22.03 -15.71 8.42
C MET A 634 20.85 -15.48 7.45
N ALA A 635 19.74 -16.18 7.63
CA ALA A 635 18.53 -15.99 6.84
C ALA A 635 17.95 -14.59 7.06
N ARG A 636 17.99 -14.08 8.31
CA ARG A 636 17.47 -12.76 8.63
C ARG A 636 18.18 -11.64 7.85
N ASP A 637 19.51 -11.66 7.81
CA ASP A 637 20.27 -10.63 7.08
C ASP A 637 19.95 -10.64 5.58
N LEU A 638 19.79 -11.82 4.99
CA LEU A 638 19.35 -11.96 3.60
C LEU A 638 17.92 -11.46 3.40
N MET A 639 16.98 -11.82 4.28
CA MET A 639 15.60 -11.37 4.19
C MET A 639 15.49 -9.84 4.27
N VAL A 640 16.28 -9.21 5.15
CA VAL A 640 16.36 -7.75 5.26
C VAL A 640 16.94 -7.13 3.98
N ALA A 641 18.00 -7.71 3.42
CA ALA A 641 18.59 -7.22 2.16
C ALA A 641 17.60 -7.33 0.99
N LEU A 642 16.89 -8.45 0.87
CA LEU A 642 15.86 -8.67 -0.14
C LEU A 642 14.73 -7.64 -0.05
N VAL A 643 14.14 -7.44 1.12
CA VAL A 643 13.01 -6.52 1.27
C VAL A 643 13.41 -5.05 1.09
N ARG A 644 14.62 -4.67 1.49
CA ARG A 644 15.18 -3.34 1.20
C ARG A 644 15.37 -3.09 -0.29
N ALA A 645 15.68 -4.13 -1.03
CA ALA A 645 15.73 -4.09 -2.49
C ALA A 645 14.34 -4.21 -3.15
N GLY A 646 13.27 -4.35 -2.37
CA GLY A 646 11.90 -4.45 -2.86
C GLY A 646 11.39 -5.87 -3.08
N VAL A 647 12.15 -6.91 -2.77
CA VAL A 647 11.72 -8.31 -2.87
C VAL A 647 11.07 -8.75 -1.57
N THR A 648 9.78 -9.03 -1.59
CA THR A 648 9.11 -9.67 -0.46
C THR A 648 9.44 -11.16 -0.42
N ALA A 649 9.61 -11.73 0.76
CA ALA A 649 10.02 -13.12 0.84
C ALA A 649 9.43 -13.88 2.04
N THR A 650 9.18 -15.17 1.83
CA THR A 650 8.89 -16.15 2.90
C THR A 650 10.16 -16.94 3.19
N CYS A 651 10.54 -17.03 4.47
CA CYS A 651 11.61 -17.93 4.91
C CYS A 651 11.00 -19.21 5.49
N SER A 652 11.29 -20.34 4.85
CA SER A 652 10.76 -21.65 5.24
C SER A 652 11.91 -22.67 5.46
N GLY A 653 11.69 -23.67 6.33
CA GLY A 653 12.58 -24.82 6.44
C GLY A 653 12.44 -25.78 5.26
N ALA A 654 13.51 -26.49 4.92
CA ALA A 654 13.48 -27.50 3.86
C ALA A 654 12.51 -28.67 4.12
N ASP A 655 12.14 -28.85 5.39
CA ASP A 655 11.20 -29.85 5.90
C ASP A 655 9.74 -29.35 5.95
N LYS A 656 9.51 -28.06 5.68
CA LYS A 656 8.17 -27.43 5.68
C LYS A 656 7.52 -27.48 4.30
N PRO A 657 6.21 -27.25 4.21
CA PRO A 657 5.53 -27.05 2.91
C PRO A 657 6.15 -25.91 2.12
N ARG A 658 6.15 -26.05 0.79
CA ARG A 658 6.64 -24.98 -0.11
C ARG A 658 5.59 -23.90 -0.28
N TYR A 659 6.06 -22.66 -0.35
CA TYR A 659 5.28 -21.50 -0.75
C TYR A 659 4.94 -21.57 -2.24
N GLY A 660 3.68 -21.26 -2.61
CA GLY A 660 3.26 -21.25 -4.00
C GLY A 660 2.00 -22.08 -4.30
N HIS A 661 1.16 -22.31 -3.30
CA HIS A 661 -0.11 -22.99 -3.46
C HIS A 661 -1.28 -22.00 -3.41
N LEU A 662 -1.96 -21.84 -4.53
CA LEU A 662 -2.98 -20.82 -4.75
C LEU A 662 -4.11 -20.82 -3.68
N ASP A 663 -4.57 -21.99 -3.27
CA ASP A 663 -5.68 -22.09 -2.30
C ASP A 663 -5.30 -21.60 -0.88
N VAL A 664 -4.02 -21.38 -0.62
CA VAL A 664 -3.49 -21.03 0.69
C VAL A 664 -2.71 -19.72 0.66
N ASP A 665 -1.98 -19.46 -0.41
CA ASP A 665 -0.99 -18.39 -0.50
C ASP A 665 -1.49 -17.20 -1.33
N SER A 666 -1.20 -15.97 -0.89
CA SER A 666 -1.26 -14.76 -1.68
C SER A 666 0.14 -14.36 -2.17
N ASN A 667 0.22 -13.49 -3.16
CA ASN A 667 1.47 -12.99 -3.72
C ASN A 667 2.48 -14.12 -3.99
N LEU A 668 2.09 -15.05 -4.85
CA LEU A 668 2.84 -16.26 -5.16
C LEU A 668 4.29 -15.95 -5.60
N PRO A 669 5.27 -16.79 -5.22
CA PRO A 669 6.68 -16.50 -5.51
C PRO A 669 7.00 -16.68 -6.99
N ASP A 670 8.00 -15.94 -7.47
CA ASP A 670 8.54 -16.02 -8.82
C ASP A 670 9.96 -16.64 -8.87
N ALA A 671 10.60 -16.79 -7.71
CA ALA A 671 11.92 -17.42 -7.58
C ALA A 671 12.11 -18.02 -6.17
N ARG A 672 13.07 -18.94 -6.04
CA ARG A 672 13.51 -19.48 -4.76
C ARG A 672 15.01 -19.26 -4.55
N ILE A 673 15.39 -19.11 -3.29
CA ILE A 673 16.79 -19.02 -2.84
C ILE A 673 17.02 -20.17 -1.85
N ALA A 674 17.77 -21.15 -2.24
CA ALA A 674 18.09 -22.32 -1.41
C ALA A 674 19.42 -22.13 -0.67
N LEU A 675 19.39 -22.14 0.66
CA LEU A 675 20.58 -22.00 1.51
C LEU A 675 21.14 -23.35 1.89
N GLY A 676 22.37 -23.61 1.48
CA GLY A 676 23.07 -24.87 1.66
C GLY A 676 22.93 -25.86 0.50
N GLY A 677 23.97 -26.62 0.31
CA GLY A 677 24.04 -27.66 -0.72
C GLY A 677 23.20 -28.91 -0.40
N PRO A 678 23.23 -29.92 -1.30
CA PRO A 678 22.36 -31.10 -1.20
C PRO A 678 22.57 -31.95 0.07
N ASP A 679 23.73 -31.86 0.71
CA ASP A 679 24.02 -32.58 1.95
C ASP A 679 23.40 -31.91 3.19
N ARG A 680 23.05 -30.64 3.11
CA ARG A 680 22.52 -29.84 4.22
C ARG A 680 21.05 -29.45 4.04
N ASN A 681 20.61 -29.36 2.79
CA ASN A 681 19.28 -28.87 2.43
C ASN A 681 18.59 -29.89 1.51
N THR A 682 17.55 -30.54 2.02
CA THR A 682 16.81 -31.58 1.29
C THR A 682 16.09 -31.00 0.07
N PHE A 683 15.68 -29.74 0.10
CA PHE A 683 15.10 -29.06 -1.05
C PHE A 683 16.15 -28.84 -2.15
N THR A 684 17.36 -28.37 -1.79
CA THR A 684 18.48 -28.26 -2.75
C THR A 684 18.79 -29.61 -3.39
N LYS A 685 18.75 -30.69 -2.60
CA LYS A 685 18.95 -32.04 -3.12
C LYS A 685 17.90 -32.42 -4.16
N ALA A 686 16.62 -32.12 -3.90
CA ALA A 686 15.53 -32.39 -4.84
C ALA A 686 15.68 -31.56 -6.13
N VAL A 687 15.97 -30.27 -6.01
CA VAL A 687 16.19 -29.38 -7.17
C VAL A 687 17.31 -29.91 -8.07
N LEU A 688 18.46 -30.27 -7.49
CA LEU A 688 19.62 -30.74 -8.27
C LEU A 688 19.42 -32.15 -8.84
N ALA A 689 18.51 -32.97 -8.26
CA ALA A 689 18.15 -34.27 -8.80
C ALA A 689 17.25 -34.16 -10.05
N GLU A 690 16.41 -33.13 -10.12
CA GLU A 690 15.52 -32.86 -11.27
C GLU A 690 16.22 -32.06 -12.36
N ALA A 691 17.16 -31.18 -11.97
CA ALA A 691 17.91 -30.32 -12.91
C ALA A 691 18.96 -31.08 -13.74
N ALA A 692 19.41 -30.47 -14.82
CA ALA A 692 20.48 -31.02 -15.63
C ALA A 692 21.78 -31.22 -14.80
N PRO A 693 22.50 -32.32 -14.98
CA PRO A 693 23.75 -32.65 -14.22
C PRO A 693 24.81 -31.56 -14.24
N ALA A 694 24.78 -30.68 -15.26
CA ALA A 694 25.71 -29.55 -15.39
C ALA A 694 25.66 -28.60 -14.21
N TYR A 695 24.47 -28.40 -13.57
CA TYR A 695 24.34 -27.51 -12.41
C TYR A 695 24.97 -28.10 -11.16
N THR A 696 24.84 -29.40 -10.94
CA THR A 696 25.55 -30.11 -9.85
C THR A 696 27.07 -30.04 -10.03
N ALA A 697 27.53 -30.26 -11.25
CA ALA A 697 28.98 -30.15 -11.58
C ALA A 697 29.50 -28.72 -11.38
N GLU A 698 28.69 -27.73 -11.72
CA GLU A 698 29.04 -26.31 -11.52
C GLU A 698 29.12 -25.95 -10.02
N LEU A 699 28.15 -26.40 -9.21
CA LEU A 699 28.19 -26.23 -7.76
C LEU A 699 29.45 -26.79 -7.15
N GLN A 700 29.79 -28.04 -7.48
CA GLN A 700 31.02 -28.71 -7.03
C GLN A 700 32.30 -27.97 -7.48
N ARG A 701 32.34 -27.53 -8.74
CA ARG A 701 33.46 -26.76 -9.27
C ARG A 701 33.69 -25.44 -8.49
N GLN A 702 32.64 -24.69 -8.21
CA GLN A 702 32.76 -23.44 -7.46
C GLN A 702 33.20 -23.68 -6.02
N LEU A 703 32.66 -24.69 -5.33
CA LEU A 703 33.06 -25.06 -3.98
C LEU A 703 34.51 -25.48 -3.89
N ALA A 704 35.00 -26.25 -4.89
CA ALA A 704 36.40 -26.67 -4.94
C ALA A 704 37.34 -25.48 -5.17
N LYS A 705 36.94 -24.49 -5.97
CA LYS A 705 37.77 -23.34 -6.35
C LYS A 705 37.85 -22.27 -5.26
N THR A 706 36.68 -21.86 -4.67
CA THR A 706 36.57 -20.71 -3.78
C THR A 706 36.05 -21.05 -2.39
N GLY A 707 35.54 -22.26 -2.21
CA GLY A 707 34.86 -22.65 -0.98
C GLY A 707 33.43 -22.12 -0.85
N THR A 708 32.98 -21.29 -1.78
CA THR A 708 31.60 -20.75 -1.89
C THR A 708 31.03 -21.02 -3.27
N ALA A 709 29.72 -21.14 -3.39
CA ALA A 709 29.05 -21.34 -4.66
C ALA A 709 27.74 -20.58 -4.75
N ARG A 710 27.42 -20.10 -5.97
CA ARG A 710 26.14 -19.56 -6.39
C ARG A 710 25.80 -20.15 -7.76
N VAL A 711 24.69 -20.87 -7.83
CA VAL A 711 24.24 -21.51 -9.06
C VAL A 711 22.77 -21.20 -9.30
N TRP A 712 22.47 -20.61 -10.42
CA TRP A 712 21.11 -20.37 -10.88
C TRP A 712 20.62 -21.59 -11.68
N VAL A 713 19.62 -22.27 -11.15
CA VAL A 713 18.92 -23.39 -11.80
C VAL A 713 17.63 -22.83 -12.40
N PRO A 714 17.42 -22.88 -13.72
CA PRO A 714 16.22 -22.38 -14.36
C PRO A 714 14.99 -23.23 -14.00
N ALA A 715 13.80 -22.64 -14.11
CA ALA A 715 12.53 -23.37 -14.00
C ALA A 715 12.37 -24.37 -15.14
N ALA A 716 11.58 -25.42 -14.91
CA ALA A 716 11.26 -26.42 -15.93
C ALA A 716 10.43 -25.85 -17.08
N ASN A 717 9.59 -24.83 -16.79
CA ASN A 717 8.74 -24.14 -17.76
C ASN A 717 8.89 -22.63 -17.63
N PRO A 718 8.62 -21.86 -18.70
CA PRO A 718 8.49 -20.42 -18.62
C PRO A 718 7.41 -19.99 -17.62
N LEU A 719 7.62 -18.86 -16.95
CA LEU A 719 6.73 -18.36 -15.91
C LEU A 719 5.28 -18.19 -16.42
N ALA A 720 5.12 -17.63 -17.60
CA ALA A 720 3.80 -17.43 -18.20
C ALA A 720 3.01 -18.74 -18.44
N ARG A 721 3.69 -19.87 -18.57
CA ARG A 721 3.08 -21.20 -18.68
C ARG A 721 2.85 -21.88 -17.34
N ALA A 722 3.62 -21.50 -16.32
CA ALA A 722 3.49 -22.04 -14.98
C ALA A 722 2.38 -21.30 -14.20
N TRP A 723 2.12 -20.04 -14.54
CA TRP A 723 1.20 -19.15 -13.84
C TRP A 723 -0.17 -19.10 -14.50
N LEU A 724 -0.94 -20.15 -14.30
CA LEU A 724 -2.30 -20.31 -14.84
C LEU A 724 -3.29 -20.55 -13.70
N PRO A 725 -4.60 -20.37 -13.90
CA PRO A 725 -5.63 -20.77 -12.94
C PRO A 725 -5.41 -22.18 -12.43
N GLY A 726 -5.48 -22.38 -11.11
CA GLY A 726 -5.15 -23.66 -10.48
C GLY A 726 -3.64 -23.94 -10.36
N ALA A 727 -2.78 -22.96 -10.56
CA ALA A 727 -1.32 -23.12 -10.48
C ALA A 727 -0.87 -23.66 -9.12
N ASP A 728 0.06 -24.64 -9.16
CA ASP A 728 0.78 -25.14 -8.02
C ASP A 728 2.29 -25.05 -8.28
N LEU A 729 2.89 -24.02 -7.69
CA LEU A 729 4.31 -23.72 -7.90
C LEU A 729 5.22 -24.43 -6.89
N ARG A 730 4.72 -25.42 -6.12
CA ARG A 730 5.49 -26.08 -5.03
C ARG A 730 6.53 -27.08 -5.47
N ALA A 731 6.45 -27.60 -6.71
CA ALA A 731 7.45 -28.55 -7.19
C ALA A 731 8.87 -27.96 -7.19
N PRO A 732 9.93 -28.76 -6.99
CA PRO A 732 11.31 -28.25 -6.83
C PRO A 732 11.76 -27.31 -7.94
N CYS A 733 11.53 -27.69 -9.20
CA CYS A 733 11.90 -26.92 -10.39
C CYS A 733 10.70 -26.19 -11.06
N ALA A 734 9.57 -26.01 -10.35
CA ALA A 734 8.46 -25.21 -10.86
C ALA A 734 8.85 -23.73 -11.03
N LEU A 735 9.72 -23.24 -10.17
CA LEU A 735 10.30 -21.90 -10.20
C LEU A 735 11.83 -21.99 -10.35
N PRO A 736 12.49 -20.95 -10.87
CA PRO A 736 13.94 -20.91 -10.86
C PRO A 736 14.49 -20.85 -9.43
N VAL A 737 15.63 -21.47 -9.19
CA VAL A 737 16.25 -21.58 -7.87
C VAL A 737 17.68 -21.04 -7.89
N LEU A 738 17.96 -20.05 -7.04
CA LEU A 738 19.34 -19.66 -6.73
C LEU A 738 19.86 -20.53 -5.59
N VAL A 739 20.74 -21.48 -5.90
CA VAL A 739 21.40 -22.31 -4.90
C VAL A 739 22.64 -21.58 -4.39
N ILE A 740 22.70 -21.39 -3.06
CA ILE A 740 23.85 -20.76 -2.38
C ILE A 740 24.45 -21.78 -1.43
N ASP A 741 25.73 -22.09 -1.59
CA ASP A 741 26.39 -23.05 -0.74
C ASP A 741 27.80 -22.60 -0.34
N GLY A 742 28.33 -23.25 0.68
CA GLY A 742 29.69 -23.13 1.17
C GLY A 742 30.23 -24.51 1.60
N ARG A 743 31.50 -24.77 1.39
CA ARG A 743 32.11 -26.05 1.81
C ARG A 743 31.96 -26.33 3.30
N ASP A 744 31.77 -25.29 4.12
CA ASP A 744 31.46 -25.35 5.54
C ASP A 744 30.53 -24.17 5.89
N GLU A 745 30.08 -24.10 7.15
CA GLU A 745 29.15 -23.05 7.61
C GLU A 745 29.75 -21.64 7.51
N LYS A 746 31.04 -21.47 7.76
CA LYS A 746 31.72 -20.18 7.60
C LYS A 746 31.69 -19.68 6.18
N HIS A 747 31.94 -20.55 5.21
CA HIS A 747 31.88 -20.20 3.78
C HIS A 747 30.45 -19.97 3.32
N LEU A 748 29.47 -20.72 3.83
CA LEU A 748 28.07 -20.47 3.54
C LEU A 748 27.65 -19.09 4.04
N ARG A 749 27.98 -18.70 5.27
CA ARG A 749 27.73 -17.36 5.83
C ARG A 749 28.39 -16.27 4.96
N ALA A 750 29.61 -16.49 4.51
CA ALA A 750 30.30 -15.55 3.62
C ALA A 750 29.60 -15.42 2.24
N ALA A 751 29.10 -16.53 1.69
CA ALA A 751 28.34 -16.50 0.43
C ALA A 751 27.02 -15.72 0.56
N VAL A 752 26.32 -15.89 1.67
CA VAL A 752 25.08 -15.15 1.97
C VAL A 752 25.36 -13.67 2.22
N ALA A 753 26.41 -13.34 2.99
CA ALA A 753 26.81 -11.94 3.20
C ALA A 753 27.15 -11.23 1.89
N SER A 754 27.93 -11.88 1.03
CA SER A 754 28.24 -11.33 -0.30
C SER A 754 26.99 -11.17 -1.18
N LEU A 755 25.98 -12.03 -1.06
CA LEU A 755 24.70 -11.85 -1.75
C LEU A 755 23.93 -10.64 -1.20
N ALA A 756 23.95 -10.44 0.11
CA ALA A 756 23.32 -9.27 0.74
C ALA A 756 23.98 -7.95 0.29
N ASP A 757 25.32 -7.95 0.05
CA ASP A 757 26.03 -6.79 -0.49
C ASP A 757 25.59 -6.49 -1.94
N ASP A 758 25.46 -7.53 -2.80
CA ASP A 758 24.99 -7.36 -4.18
C ASP A 758 23.56 -6.79 -4.25
N LEU A 759 22.69 -7.15 -3.30
CA LEU A 759 21.32 -6.66 -3.23
C LEU A 759 21.22 -5.14 -2.95
N ALA A 760 22.28 -4.50 -2.46
CA ALA A 760 22.32 -3.05 -2.29
C ALA A 760 22.20 -2.31 -3.62
N ASP A 761 22.71 -2.93 -4.72
CA ASP A 761 22.60 -2.41 -6.09
C ASP A 761 21.38 -2.98 -6.85
N ALA A 762 20.50 -3.72 -6.18
CA ALA A 762 19.34 -4.41 -6.74
C ALA A 762 19.69 -5.37 -7.91
N GLU A 763 20.91 -5.92 -7.89
CA GLU A 763 21.39 -6.87 -8.91
C GLU A 763 22.16 -8.01 -8.26
N ILE A 764 21.90 -9.25 -8.68
CA ILE A 764 22.60 -10.45 -8.26
C ILE A 764 23.35 -10.99 -9.48
N VAL A 765 24.68 -11.07 -9.41
CA VAL A 765 25.49 -11.63 -10.48
C VAL A 765 25.85 -13.08 -10.13
N VAL A 766 25.54 -14.00 -11.07
CA VAL A 766 25.85 -15.42 -10.96
C VAL A 766 26.89 -15.82 -12.02
N HIS A 767 28.09 -16.14 -11.56
CA HIS A 767 29.18 -16.56 -12.42
C HIS A 767 29.21 -18.09 -12.59
N GLN A 768 28.53 -18.61 -13.59
CA GLN A 768 28.46 -20.04 -13.89
C GLN A 768 28.82 -20.32 -15.35
N ARG A 769 29.43 -21.49 -15.64
CA ARG A 769 29.81 -21.90 -16.99
C ARG A 769 28.62 -22.36 -17.82
N ALA A 770 27.70 -23.09 -17.21
CA ALA A 770 26.47 -23.48 -17.85
C ALA A 770 25.55 -22.21 -17.92
N ALA A 771 25.46 -21.59 -19.09
CA ALA A 771 24.53 -20.50 -19.31
C ALA A 771 23.08 -21.04 -19.22
N PRO A 772 22.27 -20.57 -18.24
CA PRO A 772 20.87 -20.97 -18.18
C PRO A 772 20.12 -20.33 -19.33
N GLN A 773 19.16 -21.05 -19.91
CA GLN A 773 18.22 -20.42 -20.80
C GLN A 773 17.27 -19.56 -19.95
N MET A 774 17.33 -18.25 -20.13
CA MET A 774 16.44 -17.28 -19.48
C MET A 774 15.41 -16.74 -20.47
N GLU A 775 14.27 -16.32 -19.95
CA GLU A 775 13.23 -15.66 -20.74
C GLU A 775 13.73 -14.28 -21.21
N PRO A 776 13.20 -13.75 -22.32
CA PRO A 776 13.52 -12.38 -22.73
C PRO A 776 13.27 -11.36 -21.62
N PHE A 777 14.20 -10.43 -21.46
CA PHE A 777 14.10 -9.36 -20.46
C PHE A 777 14.28 -8.00 -21.13
N GLU A 778 13.45 -7.05 -20.74
CA GLU A 778 13.58 -5.65 -21.11
C GLU A 778 13.69 -4.77 -19.87
N ASP A 779 14.74 -3.95 -19.81
CA ASP A 779 14.99 -3.00 -18.72
C ASP A 779 14.13 -1.74 -18.91
N ARG A 780 12.85 -1.87 -18.58
CA ARG A 780 11.83 -0.83 -18.68
C ARG A 780 10.79 -0.97 -17.57
N THR A 781 10.20 0.14 -17.21
CA THR A 781 9.04 0.22 -16.29
C THR A 781 7.85 0.83 -17.01
N VAL A 782 6.67 0.22 -16.78
CA VAL A 782 5.36 0.78 -17.13
C VAL A 782 4.50 0.79 -15.88
N ALA A 783 3.94 1.93 -15.52
CA ALA A 783 3.18 2.07 -14.28
C ALA A 783 1.91 2.90 -14.45
N LEU A 784 0.87 2.57 -13.68
CA LEU A 784 -0.34 3.34 -13.49
C LEU A 784 -0.29 4.04 -12.14
N LEU A 785 -0.49 5.35 -12.17
CA LEU A 785 -0.64 6.21 -11.00
C LEU A 785 -2.11 6.35 -10.66
N ASN A 786 -2.49 6.40 -9.38
CA ASN A 786 -3.87 6.53 -8.94
C ASN A 786 -4.08 7.64 -7.89
N ARG A 787 -5.35 8.05 -7.72
CA ARG A 787 -5.80 8.97 -6.67
C ARG A 787 -6.95 8.34 -5.88
N GLY A 788 -6.61 7.38 -4.99
CA GLY A 788 -7.59 6.73 -4.15
C GLY A 788 -8.39 5.62 -4.85
N VAL A 789 -7.78 4.95 -5.82
CA VAL A 789 -8.28 3.73 -6.48
C VAL A 789 -7.24 2.64 -6.27
N PRO A 790 -7.20 2.01 -5.09
CA PRO A 790 -6.06 1.20 -4.68
C PRO A 790 -6.01 -0.18 -5.34
N SER A 791 -7.14 -0.78 -5.67
CA SER A 791 -7.20 -2.17 -6.15
C SER A 791 -6.57 -2.33 -7.52
N PHE A 792 -5.59 -3.23 -7.62
CA PHE A 792 -4.94 -3.57 -8.87
C PHE A 792 -4.65 -5.05 -9.00
N ALA A 793 -4.45 -5.47 -10.22
CA ALA A 793 -3.91 -6.77 -10.58
C ALA A 793 -3.00 -6.63 -11.80
N VAL A 794 -2.02 -7.51 -11.93
CA VAL A 794 -1.24 -7.68 -13.17
C VAL A 794 -1.30 -9.15 -13.54
N ASP A 795 -1.78 -9.46 -14.73
CA ASP A 795 -1.83 -10.84 -15.21
C ASP A 795 -0.49 -11.28 -15.83
N SER A 796 -0.33 -12.57 -16.04
CA SER A 796 0.91 -13.15 -16.60
C SER A 796 1.16 -12.78 -18.06
N GLU A 797 0.17 -12.19 -18.74
CA GLU A 797 0.30 -11.63 -20.09
C GLU A 797 0.79 -10.18 -20.10
N GLY A 798 0.94 -9.57 -18.90
CA GLY A 798 1.41 -8.21 -18.72
C GLY A 798 0.32 -7.15 -18.89
N THR A 799 -0.94 -7.50 -18.67
CA THR A 799 -2.03 -6.53 -18.59
C THR A 799 -2.11 -5.95 -17.19
N LEU A 800 -2.09 -4.64 -17.11
CA LEU A 800 -2.34 -3.90 -15.87
C LEU A 800 -3.84 -3.71 -15.71
N HIS A 801 -4.38 -4.10 -14.57
CA HIS A 801 -5.80 -3.98 -14.23
C HIS A 801 -5.97 -3.07 -13.01
N THR A 802 -6.94 -2.15 -13.07
CA THR A 802 -7.41 -1.39 -11.91
C THR A 802 -8.89 -1.68 -11.73
N ALA A 803 -9.30 -2.14 -10.55
CA ALA A 803 -10.71 -2.24 -10.22
C ALA A 803 -11.23 -0.84 -9.83
N LEU A 804 -12.06 -0.25 -10.68
CA LEU A 804 -12.54 1.12 -10.49
C LEU A 804 -13.67 1.19 -9.47
N MET A 805 -14.66 0.31 -9.60
CA MET A 805 -15.82 0.25 -8.72
C MET A 805 -16.50 -1.11 -8.82
N ARG A 806 -17.36 -1.40 -7.88
CA ARG A 806 -18.26 -2.55 -7.91
C ARG A 806 -19.63 -2.18 -7.34
N SER A 807 -20.66 -2.91 -7.73
CA SER A 807 -21.97 -2.91 -7.09
C SER A 807 -22.21 -4.27 -6.45
N CYS A 808 -22.76 -4.30 -5.25
CA CYS A 808 -22.96 -5.54 -4.50
C CYS A 808 -24.36 -5.62 -3.90
N THR A 809 -25.04 -6.76 -4.09
CA THR A 809 -26.27 -7.11 -3.37
C THR A 809 -25.98 -7.99 -2.14
N GLY A 810 -24.80 -8.60 -2.08
CA GLY A 810 -24.41 -9.54 -1.02
C GLY A 810 -24.03 -8.88 0.30
N TRP A 811 -23.63 -7.59 0.32
CA TRP A 811 -23.42 -6.87 1.55
C TRP A 811 -24.73 -6.63 2.29
N PRO A 812 -24.79 -7.00 3.55
CA PRO A 812 -25.87 -6.53 4.36
C PRO A 812 -25.66 -5.05 4.61
N SER A 813 -26.54 -4.22 4.13
CA SER A 813 -26.75 -2.89 4.68
C SER A 813 -27.26 -2.93 6.12
N GLY A 814 -27.53 -4.09 6.63
CA GLY A 814 -27.87 -4.44 7.99
C GLY A 814 -27.09 -5.66 8.44
N VAL A 815 -27.13 -5.94 9.69
CA VAL A 815 -26.44 -7.04 10.33
C VAL A 815 -26.90 -8.37 9.71
N TRP A 816 -25.98 -9.27 9.45
CA TRP A 816 -26.31 -10.63 8.98
C TRP A 816 -27.16 -11.46 9.94
N ILE A 817 -27.50 -10.93 11.11
CA ILE A 817 -28.49 -11.48 12.03
C ILE A 817 -29.92 -11.20 11.55
N ASP A 818 -30.15 -10.10 10.79
CA ASP A 818 -31.46 -9.69 10.31
C ASP A 818 -31.61 -9.98 8.81
N GLN A 819 -31.72 -11.23 8.43
CA GLN A 819 -32.23 -11.52 7.10
C GLN A 819 -33.69 -11.02 7.03
N PRO A 820 -34.06 -10.15 6.17
CA PRO A 820 -33.52 -9.76 4.85
C PRO A 820 -33.22 -8.26 4.70
N ARG A 821 -32.77 -7.56 5.72
CA ARG A 821 -32.51 -6.10 5.63
C ARG A 821 -31.19 -5.80 4.93
N ARG A 822 -31.18 -5.96 3.62
CA ARG A 822 -30.08 -5.55 2.76
C ARG A 822 -30.21 -4.12 2.26
N THR A 823 -31.26 -3.41 2.68
CA THR A 823 -31.51 -2.01 2.33
C THR A 823 -31.77 -1.21 3.58
N ALA A 824 -31.40 0.06 3.59
CA ALA A 824 -31.81 1.00 4.62
C ALA A 824 -33.36 1.06 4.72
N PRO A 825 -33.95 1.52 5.85
CA PRO A 825 -35.40 1.60 6.03
C PRO A 825 -36.15 2.38 4.94
N ASP A 826 -35.47 3.32 4.25
CA ASP A 826 -35.99 4.08 3.12
C ASP A 826 -35.84 3.35 1.77
N GLY A 827 -35.31 2.15 1.76
CA GLY A 827 -35.07 1.33 0.56
C GLY A 827 -33.74 1.63 -0.13
N SER A 828 -32.90 2.51 0.41
CA SER A 828 -31.58 2.78 -0.16
C SER A 828 -30.65 1.57 -0.03
N ASN A 829 -29.74 1.43 -1.02
CA ASN A 829 -28.63 0.47 -1.00
C ASN A 829 -27.42 1.12 -1.67
N PHE A 830 -26.57 1.75 -0.86
CA PHE A 830 -25.42 2.51 -1.37
C PHE A 830 -24.31 1.58 -1.91
N GLN A 831 -24.31 0.29 -1.58
CA GLN A 831 -23.39 -0.69 -2.18
C GLN A 831 -23.64 -0.89 -3.69
N LEU A 832 -24.80 -0.52 -4.21
CA LEU A 832 -25.05 -0.56 -5.64
C LEU A 832 -24.27 0.52 -6.43
N GLN A 833 -23.87 1.60 -5.78
CA GLN A 833 -23.03 2.66 -6.38
C GLN A 833 -23.68 3.31 -7.62
N HIS A 834 -25.03 3.42 -7.65
CA HIS A 834 -25.81 3.93 -8.79
C HIS A 834 -25.80 5.47 -8.88
N TRP A 835 -24.61 6.07 -8.88
CA TRP A 835 -24.41 7.50 -9.10
C TRP A 835 -23.18 7.75 -9.97
N THR A 836 -22.96 9.00 -10.34
CA THR A 836 -21.81 9.39 -11.16
C THR A 836 -20.50 9.24 -10.38
N HIS A 837 -19.52 8.59 -10.98
CA HIS A 837 -18.18 8.41 -10.44
C HIS A 837 -17.13 9.05 -11.35
N HIS A 838 -16.05 9.55 -10.74
CA HIS A 838 -14.91 10.11 -11.46
C HIS A 838 -13.61 9.47 -10.96
N PHE A 839 -12.80 8.99 -11.89
CA PHE A 839 -11.52 8.34 -11.60
C PHE A 839 -10.40 9.06 -12.34
N ASP A 840 -9.46 9.64 -11.58
CA ASP A 840 -8.25 10.24 -12.09
C ASP A 840 -7.08 9.25 -11.92
N TYR A 841 -6.38 8.97 -13.01
CA TYR A 841 -5.20 8.12 -13.05
C TYR A 841 -4.28 8.60 -14.17
N ALA A 842 -3.03 8.12 -14.18
CA ALA A 842 -2.11 8.43 -15.25
C ALA A 842 -1.21 7.23 -15.58
N LEU A 843 -0.86 7.09 -16.85
CA LEU A 843 0.17 6.15 -17.28
C LEU A 843 1.50 6.87 -17.40
N VAL A 844 2.54 6.22 -16.86
CA VAL A 844 3.93 6.65 -16.99
C VAL A 844 4.82 5.47 -17.37
N CYS A 845 5.85 5.73 -18.16
CA CYS A 845 6.85 4.74 -18.49
C CYS A 845 8.25 5.36 -18.49
N GLY A 846 9.25 4.50 -18.42
CA GLY A 846 10.65 4.92 -18.49
C GLY A 846 11.60 3.75 -18.65
N GLY A 847 12.80 4.03 -19.10
CA GLY A 847 13.89 3.06 -19.16
C GLY A 847 14.42 2.72 -17.76
N GLY A 848 14.83 1.48 -17.57
CA GLY A 848 15.31 0.97 -16.29
C GLY A 848 14.20 0.51 -15.35
N ASP A 849 14.60 0.16 -14.13
CA ASP A 849 13.66 -0.19 -13.07
C ASP A 849 12.88 1.05 -12.56
N TRP A 850 11.91 0.83 -11.67
CA TRP A 850 11.07 1.89 -11.09
C TRP A 850 11.87 3.04 -10.43
N ARG A 851 13.08 2.76 -9.91
CA ARG A 851 13.96 3.76 -9.30
C ARG A 851 14.50 4.71 -10.35
N ARG A 852 15.07 4.15 -11.45
CA ARG A 852 15.61 4.91 -12.58
C ARG A 852 14.52 5.62 -13.37
N ALA A 853 13.37 4.99 -13.55
CA ALA A 853 12.18 5.60 -14.15
C ALA A 853 11.54 6.69 -13.26
N GLY A 854 11.97 6.84 -12.00
CA GLY A 854 11.51 7.88 -11.07
C GLY A 854 10.03 7.78 -10.70
N ILE A 855 9.45 6.59 -10.71
CA ILE A 855 8.01 6.39 -10.54
C ILE A 855 7.47 6.96 -9.22
N PRO A 856 8.13 6.78 -8.04
CA PRO A 856 7.63 7.36 -6.78
C PRO A 856 7.52 8.89 -6.82
N ALA A 857 8.48 9.56 -7.48
CA ALA A 857 8.45 11.01 -7.63
C ALA A 857 7.29 11.47 -8.53
N ARG A 858 7.06 10.77 -9.65
CA ARG A 858 5.93 11.02 -10.57
C ARG A 858 4.59 10.77 -9.90
N SER A 859 4.46 9.70 -9.10
CA SER A 859 3.27 9.40 -8.31
C SER A 859 2.97 10.50 -7.30
N ALA A 860 3.97 10.95 -6.54
CA ALA A 860 3.83 12.06 -5.61
C ALA A 860 3.42 13.37 -6.32
N GLN A 861 4.00 13.67 -7.49
CA GLN A 861 3.63 14.83 -8.31
C GLN A 861 2.18 14.76 -8.80
N PHE A 862 1.73 13.58 -9.21
CA PHE A 862 0.35 13.37 -9.64
C PHE A 862 -0.63 13.51 -8.47
N SER A 863 -0.31 12.98 -7.29
CA SER A 863 -1.16 13.04 -6.09
C SER A 863 -1.21 14.42 -5.45
N HIS A 864 -0.14 15.22 -5.54
CA HIS A 864 -0.02 16.55 -4.95
C HIS A 864 0.24 17.61 -6.02
N PRO A 865 -0.79 18.15 -6.67
CA PRO A 865 -0.63 19.16 -7.72
C PRO A 865 0.02 20.45 -7.21
N LEU A 866 0.56 21.26 -8.11
CA LEU A 866 0.99 22.62 -7.80
C LEU A 866 -0.21 23.47 -7.38
N LEU A 867 -0.02 24.36 -6.42
CA LEU A 867 -1.07 25.16 -5.80
C LEU A 867 -0.91 26.63 -6.17
N ALA A 868 -1.87 27.22 -6.87
CA ALA A 868 -1.86 28.62 -7.29
C ALA A 868 -2.67 29.49 -6.33
N VAL A 869 -2.07 30.59 -5.84
CA VAL A 869 -2.69 31.51 -4.89
C VAL A 869 -2.49 32.97 -5.34
N ALA A 870 -3.59 33.70 -5.51
CA ALA A 870 -3.55 35.14 -5.72
C ALA A 870 -3.46 35.88 -4.37
N PRO A 871 -2.40 36.67 -4.10
CA PRO A 871 -2.26 37.40 -2.84
C PRO A 871 -3.26 38.57 -2.77
N ARG A 872 -4.05 38.66 -1.69
CA ARG A 872 -5.01 39.76 -1.49
C ARG A 872 -4.38 41.09 -1.10
N ARG A 873 -3.25 41.07 -0.42
CA ARG A 873 -2.50 42.27 0.02
C ARG A 873 -0.99 41.95 -0.01
N PRO A 874 -0.35 42.15 -1.15
CA PRO A 874 1.09 41.93 -1.24
C PRO A 874 1.84 43.06 -0.51
N GLN A 875 2.48 42.78 0.60
CA GLN A 875 3.30 43.72 1.37
C GLN A 875 4.65 43.10 1.78
N GLY A 876 4.97 41.93 1.25
CA GLY A 876 6.11 41.14 1.67
C GLY A 876 7.42 41.50 0.95
N GLU A 877 8.51 41.03 1.52
CA GLU A 877 9.89 41.23 1.02
C GLU A 877 10.46 39.94 0.40
N LEU A 878 9.73 38.82 0.42
CA LEU A 878 10.18 37.53 -0.11
C LEU A 878 10.35 37.62 -1.64
N PRO A 879 11.43 37.04 -2.23
CA PRO A 879 11.71 37.14 -3.67
C PRO A 879 10.65 36.43 -4.52
N ALA A 880 10.60 36.72 -5.81
CA ALA A 880 9.67 36.12 -6.76
C ALA A 880 9.85 34.59 -6.93
N VAL A 881 11.03 34.08 -6.60
CA VAL A 881 11.34 32.65 -6.59
C VAL A 881 12.05 32.30 -5.29
N GLY A 882 11.59 31.28 -4.60
CA GLY A 882 12.20 30.86 -3.33
C GLY A 882 11.83 29.45 -2.89
N SER A 883 12.49 28.98 -1.86
CA SER A 883 12.18 27.71 -1.18
C SER A 883 12.24 27.88 0.33
N LEU A 884 11.44 27.10 1.03
CA LEU A 884 11.38 27.05 2.48
C LEU A 884 12.36 25.98 2.99
N ARG A 885 13.31 26.38 3.86
CA ARG A 885 14.26 25.45 4.48
C ARG A 885 14.39 25.79 5.96
N CYS A 886 14.29 24.78 6.81
CA CYS A 886 14.63 24.89 8.23
C CYS A 886 16.03 24.31 8.44
N THR A 887 16.98 25.13 8.95
CA THR A 887 18.31 24.66 9.34
C THR A 887 18.40 24.68 10.86
N SER A 888 18.78 23.56 11.48
CA SER A 888 19.09 23.48 12.90
C SER A 888 20.55 23.90 13.12
N SER A 889 20.79 24.82 14.04
CA SER A 889 22.14 25.25 14.41
C SER A 889 22.90 24.26 15.30
N ARG A 890 22.32 23.13 15.64
CA ARG A 890 22.98 22.02 16.37
C ARG A 890 22.88 20.73 15.55
N PRO A 891 23.99 19.97 15.40
CA PRO A 891 23.98 18.66 14.80
C PRO A 891 23.38 17.64 15.80
N THR A 892 22.11 17.73 16.07
CA THR A 892 21.38 16.67 16.74
C THR A 892 20.86 15.72 15.68
N ARG A 893 21.14 14.42 15.85
CA ARG A 893 20.45 13.37 15.12
C ARG A 893 18.95 13.54 15.39
N CYS A 894 18.29 14.32 14.53
CA CYS A 894 16.84 14.37 14.51
C CYS A 894 16.33 13.10 13.86
N SER A 895 16.08 12.07 14.67
CA SER A 895 15.01 11.15 14.27
C SER A 895 13.72 11.96 14.32
N TRP A 896 12.91 11.91 13.30
CA TRP A 896 11.64 12.63 13.16
C TRP A 896 10.71 12.42 14.39
N ALA A 897 10.78 11.23 15.02
CA ALA A 897 10.08 10.87 16.25
C ALA A 897 10.57 11.63 17.51
N ARG A 898 11.80 12.17 17.54
CA ARG A 898 12.32 12.88 18.71
C ARG A 898 12.15 14.40 18.65
N SER A 899 11.95 15.00 17.50
CA SER A 899 11.72 16.42 17.36
C SER A 899 10.26 16.83 17.55
N ARG A 900 9.34 15.87 17.49
CA ARG A 900 7.96 16.08 17.91
C ARG A 900 7.90 15.94 19.43
N ARG A 901 7.93 17.04 20.16
CA ARG A 901 7.33 17.03 21.49
C ARG A 901 5.93 16.46 21.32
N PRO A 902 5.49 15.52 22.19
CA PRO A 902 4.16 14.97 22.09
C PRO A 902 3.17 16.12 22.05
N ALA A 903 2.42 16.23 20.98
CA ALA A 903 1.34 17.19 20.81
C ALA A 903 0.12 16.84 21.68
N THR A 904 0.35 16.15 22.78
CA THR A 904 -0.69 15.68 23.69
C THR A 904 -0.29 15.97 25.13
N ARG A 905 -0.19 17.25 25.50
CA ARG A 905 -0.65 17.61 26.83
C ARG A 905 -2.09 18.09 26.70
N TRP A 906 -3.00 17.19 26.87
CA TRP A 906 -4.34 17.51 27.35
C TRP A 906 -4.17 18.01 28.79
N GLN A 907 -3.95 19.31 28.97
CA GLN A 907 -4.16 19.97 30.24
C GLN A 907 -5.26 21.01 30.07
N PRO A 908 -6.22 21.07 31.00
CA PRO A 908 -7.06 22.24 31.13
C PRO A 908 -6.16 23.43 31.41
N ALA A 909 -6.48 24.58 30.83
CA ALA A 909 -5.70 25.81 30.84
C ALA A 909 -5.17 26.17 32.24
N ALA A 910 -3.86 26.05 32.42
CA ALA A 910 -3.14 26.76 33.47
C ALA A 910 -2.08 27.65 32.79
N ARG A 911 -2.20 28.93 32.99
CA ARG A 911 -1.29 29.98 32.49
C ARG A 911 0.11 29.78 33.07
N GLY A 912 1.10 29.54 32.22
CA GLY A 912 2.48 29.57 32.57
C GLY A 912 3.34 29.81 31.33
N ARG A 913 3.93 31.01 31.24
CA ARG A 913 4.82 31.42 30.15
C ARG A 913 6.14 30.62 30.26
N SER A 914 6.47 29.82 29.26
CA SER A 914 7.82 29.35 28.97
C SER A 914 8.16 29.68 27.54
N ASN A 915 9.27 30.41 27.35
CA ASN A 915 9.77 30.81 26.02
C ASN A 915 9.99 29.60 25.10
N PRO A 916 9.53 29.65 23.84
CA PRO A 916 9.86 28.63 22.86
C PRO A 916 11.31 28.72 22.40
N PRO A 917 11.94 27.62 21.98
CA PRO A 917 13.28 27.63 21.40
C PRO A 917 13.30 28.53 20.15
N ARG A 918 14.29 29.40 20.04
CA ARG A 918 14.51 30.28 18.88
C ARG A 918 14.95 29.42 17.68
N TRP A 919 14.15 29.40 16.64
CA TRP A 919 14.52 28.89 15.32
C TRP A 919 14.94 30.06 14.45
N ARG A 920 16.03 29.92 13.72
CA ARG A 920 16.43 30.89 12.68
C ARG A 920 16.00 30.35 11.33
N CYS A 921 15.35 31.21 10.54
CA CYS A 921 15.06 30.98 9.15
C CYS A 921 16.03 31.85 8.32
N ASP A 922 16.96 31.22 7.61
CA ASP A 922 17.94 31.95 6.80
C ASP A 922 17.47 32.03 5.34
N TRP A 923 17.57 33.23 4.78
CA TRP A 923 17.23 33.57 3.42
C TRP A 923 18.42 33.32 2.49
N CYS A 924 18.22 32.56 1.42
CA CYS A 924 19.21 32.45 0.34
C CYS A 924 19.02 33.59 -0.67
N LYS A 925 19.87 34.61 -0.58
CA LYS A 925 20.21 35.47 -1.75
C LYS A 925 21.02 34.60 -2.71
N ARG A 926 20.66 34.63 -4.02
CA ARG A 926 21.47 34.01 -5.07
C ARG A 926 22.95 34.45 -4.93
N GLN A 927 23.83 33.46 -4.79
CA GLN A 927 25.19 33.50 -5.29
C GLN A 927 25.40 32.25 -6.13
N GLU A 928 26.09 32.42 -7.25
CA GLU A 928 26.39 31.38 -8.25
C GLU A 928 27.13 30.18 -7.64
N PRO A 929 27.01 28.98 -8.23
CA PRO A 929 27.51 27.77 -7.63
C PRO A 929 29.03 27.64 -7.75
N THR A 930 29.71 27.60 -6.63
CA THR A 930 31.01 26.95 -6.51
C THR A 930 30.82 25.57 -5.89
N PRO A 931 31.48 24.53 -6.39
CA PRO A 931 31.23 23.16 -5.96
C PRO A 931 31.97 22.85 -4.66
N ARG A 932 31.28 22.63 -3.56
CA ARG A 932 31.79 21.91 -2.38
C ARG A 932 30.70 21.22 -1.61
N SER A 933 30.88 19.93 -1.51
CA SER A 933 30.40 18.85 -0.61
C SER A 933 29.09 19.02 0.20
N PRO A 934 28.31 17.96 0.33
CA PRO A 934 26.96 17.97 0.86
C PRO A 934 26.96 17.83 2.38
N SER A 935 26.49 18.85 3.07
CA SER A 935 25.97 18.72 4.43
C SER A 935 24.77 19.63 4.59
N ALA A 936 23.66 19.23 4.05
CA ALA A 936 22.36 19.82 4.36
C ALA A 936 21.35 18.68 4.50
N ALA A 937 20.90 18.46 5.72
CA ALA A 937 19.77 17.56 5.97
C ALA A 937 18.55 18.13 5.24
N SER A 938 18.16 17.48 4.13
CA SER A 938 16.91 17.73 3.46
C SER A 938 15.78 17.11 4.27
N TRP A 939 14.74 17.86 4.53
CA TRP A 939 13.46 17.34 4.97
C TRP A 939 12.79 16.64 3.78
N ALA A 940 13.20 15.42 3.52
CA ALA A 940 12.45 14.52 2.67
C ALA A 940 11.66 13.57 3.57
N ARG A 941 10.34 13.73 3.56
CA ARG A 941 9.25 12.94 4.12
C ARG A 941 8.65 13.41 5.43
#